data_6633080e4e8776919fb8a7ee8b278189
#
_entry.id   6633080e4e8776919fb8a7ee8b278189
#
_cell.length_a   1.000
_cell.length_b   1.000
_cell.length_c   1.000
_cell.angle_alpha   90.00
_cell.angle_beta   90.00
_cell.angle_gamma   90.00
#
_symmetry.space_group_name_H-M   'P 1'
#
loop_
_entity.id
_entity.type
_entity.pdbx_description
1 polymer ?
#
loop_
_entity_poly.entity_id
_entity_poly.type
_entity_poly.pdbx_seq_one_letter_code
_entity_poly.pdbx_strand_id
1 'polypeptide(L)'
;MKKIFITLFALTLTLFSISAITLEEVASNKYKATTMPNVVSSADGKYYAIANPEKSMIFKCEYSTGKIVDTLFNTSTARDCKFRTFEGFEMSQDFRYILLHTEKEKIYRISYKAKYYTVEVKRNLVKPLTKDERKQQIATFSPNGRMVAFVMDGNVYLKKLDYDSQSEVTRGAKQDTLMYGVTSWAYEEEFRFVNSLSWSSDSETLAFLRTNEGNVNRTSMQIYQPQDNAYPKEYSYKYPVSGEDCSVTEVYTYTVESRVVKKMDVPVEEGGYIPRILFTRDSTSLAVMTLNREQNLLNIYSVNPKSGVSKLLVKESSKTWVDEKSYNNIMFFDSYFVMPSMRDGNRHLYQYSTNGKLLRQLTKGKWDVISFLGSDGKKNFYYTGNPEGAIYSALYKVDTSGKTTMLSKGGGYVTAQMNPTATHYIASYSNISTPYQITLNATTGKTIKTIADNKELQGVKFTDKEFFTFTNPEGIELNGYMLKPLDFSADKKYPVVMMQYSGPGSQRVLNRWEAFDWLHHIVGEGYLVVCVDPRGTGGRGEQFSHCIYRQMGVYESQDQISAGKYISTLPYVDKNNITIYGWSFGGYTSLMSVSTSKDVFANAVAVAPVTDWHLYDAIYTERYMNTPQANNSGYDITSPLKKASDMNSNLLLISGTADDNVRLINTMQYTTALINAGKQFDMQLYPDCNHSILGYENRLHLYTRICDFIKRNTK
;
A
#
# COMPACT_ATOMS: atom_id res chain seq x y z
N MET A 1 32.78 32.91 70.37
CA MET A 1 32.07 31.70 70.01
C MET A 1 31.41 31.99 68.67
N LYS A 2 32.02 31.56 67.58
CA LYS A 2 31.50 31.67 66.21
C LYS A 2 30.77 30.38 65.86
N LYS A 3 29.45 30.42 65.60
CA LYS A 3 28.69 29.27 65.10
C LYS A 3 28.89 29.21 63.61
N ILE A 4 29.46 28.09 63.13
CA ILE A 4 29.57 27.74 61.72
C ILE A 4 28.24 27.01 61.35
N PHE A 5 27.43 27.58 60.44
CA PHE A 5 26.31 26.91 59.80
C PHE A 5 26.83 26.13 58.58
N ILE A 6 26.82 24.81 58.64
CA ILE A 6 27.05 23.94 57.50
C ILE A 6 25.69 23.74 56.81
N THR A 7 25.49 24.35 55.66
CA THR A 7 24.31 24.11 54.79
C THR A 7 24.60 22.89 53.94
N LEU A 8 23.92 21.79 54.24
CA LEU A 8 23.93 20.58 53.41
C LEU A 8 23.08 20.83 52.16
N PHE A 9 23.74 20.95 51.02
CA PHE A 9 23.06 20.95 49.71
C PHE A 9 22.75 19.50 49.33
N ALA A 10 21.51 19.06 49.53
CA ALA A 10 21.03 17.78 49.01
C ALA A 10 20.84 17.89 47.52
N LEU A 11 21.75 17.35 46.74
CA LEU A 11 21.61 17.16 45.30
C LEU A 11 20.60 16.01 45.06
N THR A 12 19.35 16.35 44.86
CA THR A 12 18.36 15.41 44.36
C THR A 12 18.71 15.10 42.91
N LEU A 13 19.44 14.03 42.67
CA LEU A 13 19.48 13.39 41.36
C LEU A 13 18.07 12.86 41.05
N THR A 14 17.31 13.59 40.29
CA THR A 14 16.15 13.02 39.56
C THR A 14 16.71 12.04 38.55
N LEU A 15 16.77 10.79 38.94
CA LEU A 15 16.86 9.68 38.00
C LEU A 15 15.60 9.76 37.10
N PHE A 16 15.75 10.36 35.94
CA PHE A 16 14.79 10.13 34.87
C PHE A 16 14.90 8.64 34.54
N SER A 17 14.02 7.84 35.10
CA SER A 17 13.80 6.48 34.60
C SER A 17 13.37 6.63 33.16
N ILE A 18 14.23 6.26 32.21
CA ILE A 18 13.88 6.11 30.82
C ILE A 18 12.90 4.94 30.82
N SER A 19 11.61 5.25 30.80
CA SER A 19 10.55 4.23 30.77
C SER A 19 10.62 3.56 29.41
N ALA A 20 10.82 2.24 29.39
CA ALA A 20 10.68 1.44 28.19
C ALA A 20 9.26 1.61 27.62
N ILE A 21 9.13 1.65 26.30
CA ILE A 21 7.84 1.70 25.62
C ILE A 21 7.04 0.44 25.98
N THR A 22 5.82 0.61 26.50
CA THR A 22 4.98 -0.53 26.90
C THR A 22 4.15 -1.06 25.73
N LEU A 23 3.71 -2.32 25.83
CA LEU A 23 2.85 -2.92 24.80
C LEU A 23 1.47 -2.26 24.75
N GLU A 24 0.95 -1.75 25.87
CA GLU A 24 -0.30 -0.97 25.95
C GLU A 24 -0.17 0.34 25.17
N GLU A 25 0.95 1.05 25.31
CA GLU A 25 1.22 2.28 24.56
C GLU A 25 1.30 2.01 23.06
N VAL A 26 1.91 0.88 22.66
CA VAL A 26 1.99 0.45 21.28
C VAL A 26 0.61 0.08 20.75
N ALA A 27 -0.14 -0.75 21.47
CA ALA A 27 -1.47 -1.21 21.06
C ALA A 27 -2.48 -0.07 20.96
N SER A 28 -2.37 0.96 21.82
CA SER A 28 -3.20 2.16 21.81
C SER A 28 -2.80 3.17 20.71
N ASN A 29 -1.73 2.93 19.97
CA ASN A 29 -1.15 3.88 18.99
C ASN A 29 -0.77 5.24 19.62
N LYS A 30 -0.30 5.27 20.85
CA LYS A 30 0.07 6.49 21.58
C LYS A 30 1.07 7.37 20.80
N TYR A 31 1.98 6.75 20.06
CA TYR A 31 3.05 7.42 19.31
C TYR A 31 2.73 7.60 17.83
N LYS A 32 1.44 7.73 17.49
CA LYS A 32 1.01 7.94 16.10
C LYS A 32 1.37 9.34 15.63
N ALA A 33 2.18 9.43 14.59
CA ALA A 33 2.50 10.69 13.94
C ALA A 33 1.35 11.21 13.08
N THR A 34 1.23 12.54 12.98
CA THR A 34 0.46 13.20 11.93
C THR A 34 1.11 12.90 10.59
N THR A 35 0.35 12.34 9.65
CA THR A 35 0.81 12.03 8.30
C THR A 35 0.33 13.06 7.29
N MET A 36 0.83 12.96 6.04
CA MET A 36 0.43 13.88 4.97
C MET A 36 -1.11 13.88 4.81
N PRO A 37 -1.75 15.06 4.86
CA PRO A 37 -3.19 15.15 4.76
C PRO A 37 -3.67 14.79 3.35
N ASN A 38 -4.86 14.21 3.24
CA ASN A 38 -5.54 14.09 1.97
C ASN A 38 -6.10 15.45 1.57
N VAL A 39 -5.62 16.00 0.47
CA VAL A 39 -6.06 17.28 -0.08
C VAL A 39 -6.66 17.09 -1.47
N VAL A 40 -7.71 17.85 -1.77
CA VAL A 40 -8.31 17.92 -3.11
C VAL A 40 -8.02 19.27 -3.72
N SER A 41 -7.27 19.30 -4.82
CA SER A 41 -6.88 20.53 -5.51
C SER A 41 -7.99 21.03 -6.43
N SER A 42 -8.12 22.37 -6.54
CA SER A 42 -8.87 22.97 -7.64
C SER A 42 -8.17 22.74 -8.98
N ALA A 43 -8.93 22.68 -10.07
CA ALA A 43 -8.37 22.42 -11.42
C ALA A 43 -7.32 23.47 -11.85
N ASP A 44 -7.50 24.74 -11.43
CA ASP A 44 -6.56 25.84 -11.71
C ASP A 44 -5.30 25.82 -10.83
N GLY A 45 -5.21 24.88 -9.87
CA GLY A 45 -4.07 24.72 -8.95
C GLY A 45 -3.86 25.86 -7.98
N LYS A 46 -4.82 26.79 -7.82
CA LYS A 46 -4.69 27.91 -6.87
C LYS A 46 -5.08 27.53 -5.46
N TYR A 47 -6.07 26.64 -5.32
CA TYR A 47 -6.66 26.27 -4.04
C TYR A 47 -6.62 24.76 -3.82
N TYR A 48 -6.73 24.38 -2.56
CA TYR A 48 -6.99 23.01 -2.15
C TYR A 48 -8.03 22.97 -1.03
N ALA A 49 -8.80 21.91 -1.00
CA ALA A 49 -9.73 21.61 0.08
C ALA A 49 -9.09 20.59 1.05
N ILE A 50 -9.31 20.79 2.34
CA ILE A 50 -8.83 19.92 3.42
C ILE A 50 -9.87 19.83 4.54
N ALA A 51 -10.06 18.61 5.08
CA ALA A 51 -10.92 18.44 6.25
C ALA A 51 -10.16 18.74 7.55
N ASN A 52 -10.90 19.19 8.58
CA ASN A 52 -10.37 19.25 9.94
C ASN A 52 -10.16 17.82 10.51
N PRO A 53 -9.37 17.64 11.59
CA PRO A 53 -9.12 16.35 12.20
C PRO A 53 -10.40 15.61 12.64
N GLU A 54 -11.40 16.35 13.15
CA GLU A 54 -12.70 15.83 13.61
C GLU A 54 -13.63 15.43 12.45
N LYS A 55 -13.24 15.74 11.21
CA LYS A 55 -14.05 15.50 10.00
C LYS A 55 -15.48 16.06 10.11
N SER A 56 -15.59 17.28 10.60
CA SER A 56 -16.83 18.03 10.70
C SER A 56 -16.85 19.28 9.82
N MET A 57 -15.67 19.71 9.35
CA MET A 57 -15.51 20.90 8.49
C MET A 57 -14.57 20.62 7.33
N ILE A 58 -14.79 21.34 6.21
CA ILE A 58 -13.90 21.36 5.05
C ILE A 58 -13.52 22.79 4.76
N PHE A 59 -12.22 23.06 4.74
CA PHE A 59 -11.64 24.38 4.48
C PHE A 59 -11.13 24.49 3.05
N LYS A 60 -11.25 25.70 2.47
CA LYS A 60 -10.55 26.11 1.26
C LYS A 60 -9.26 26.81 1.64
N CYS A 61 -8.15 26.30 1.20
CA CYS A 61 -6.84 26.87 1.45
C CYS A 61 -6.21 27.34 0.13
N GLU A 62 -5.40 28.38 0.20
CA GLU A 62 -4.66 28.90 -0.94
C GLU A 62 -3.25 28.30 -0.99
N TYR A 63 -2.82 27.77 -2.13
CA TYR A 63 -1.47 27.20 -2.28
C TYR A 63 -0.36 28.22 -2.11
N SER A 64 -0.54 29.46 -2.58
CA SER A 64 0.49 30.50 -2.54
C SER A 64 0.85 30.98 -1.14
N THR A 65 -0.07 30.85 -0.18
CA THR A 65 0.09 31.33 1.20
C THR A 65 -0.09 30.27 2.28
N GLY A 66 -0.73 29.15 1.94
CA GLY A 66 -1.14 28.12 2.89
C GLY A 66 -2.22 28.57 3.88
N LYS A 67 -2.86 29.71 3.65
CA LYS A 67 -3.92 30.23 4.52
C LYS A 67 -5.27 29.62 4.16
N ILE A 68 -6.11 29.42 5.19
CA ILE A 68 -7.54 29.17 5.02
C ILE A 68 -8.17 30.47 4.53
N VAL A 69 -8.86 30.41 3.39
CA VAL A 69 -9.52 31.56 2.77
C VAL A 69 -11.03 31.45 2.84
N ASP A 70 -11.57 30.24 3.08
CA ASP A 70 -13.00 29.99 3.20
C ASP A 70 -13.29 28.69 3.95
N THR A 71 -14.51 28.56 4.49
CA THR A 71 -15.08 27.31 5.01
C THR A 71 -16.12 26.80 4.02
N LEU A 72 -15.75 25.74 3.27
CA LEU A 72 -16.61 25.19 2.23
C LEU A 72 -17.78 24.38 2.78
N PHE A 73 -17.60 23.79 3.97
CA PHE A 73 -18.61 22.96 4.62
C PHE A 73 -18.40 22.92 6.13
N ASN A 74 -19.52 22.92 6.87
CA ASN A 74 -19.54 22.70 8.32
C ASN A 74 -20.83 21.98 8.68
N THR A 75 -20.72 20.79 9.27
CA THR A 75 -21.86 19.93 9.64
C THR A 75 -22.84 20.61 10.59
N SER A 76 -22.39 21.54 11.44
CA SER A 76 -23.24 22.22 12.43
C SER A 76 -24.09 23.34 11.83
N THR A 77 -23.73 23.89 10.67
CA THR A 77 -24.42 25.05 10.04
C THR A 77 -25.04 24.70 8.70
N ALA A 78 -24.70 23.54 8.13
CA ALA A 78 -25.22 23.12 6.84
C ALA A 78 -26.70 22.72 6.95
N ARG A 79 -27.50 23.20 5.99
CA ARG A 79 -28.93 22.90 5.91
C ARG A 79 -29.13 21.43 5.53
N ASP A 80 -30.12 20.82 6.16
CA ASP A 80 -30.52 19.40 5.94
C ASP A 80 -29.42 18.39 6.26
N CYS A 81 -28.36 18.80 6.98
CA CYS A 81 -27.31 17.91 7.43
C CYS A 81 -27.81 17.03 8.59
N LYS A 82 -27.83 15.72 8.40
CA LYS A 82 -28.30 14.74 9.40
C LYS A 82 -27.18 14.02 10.14
N PHE A 83 -25.92 14.37 9.89
CA PHE A 83 -24.74 13.75 10.50
C PHE A 83 -23.83 14.80 11.13
N ARG A 84 -23.06 14.40 12.13
CA ARG A 84 -22.10 15.28 12.84
C ARG A 84 -20.71 15.23 12.23
N THR A 85 -20.34 14.10 11.66
CA THR A 85 -19.02 13.87 11.05
C THR A 85 -19.19 13.10 9.75
N PHE A 86 -18.22 13.23 8.86
CA PHE A 86 -18.12 12.47 7.61
C PHE A 86 -16.83 11.64 7.60
N GLU A 87 -16.77 10.60 6.78
CA GLU A 87 -15.60 9.72 6.74
C GLU A 87 -14.62 10.06 5.60
N GLY A 88 -15.14 10.66 4.53
CA GLY A 88 -14.33 11.17 3.44
C GLY A 88 -15.10 12.13 2.55
N PHE A 89 -14.37 12.79 1.64
CA PHE A 89 -14.97 13.76 0.72
C PHE A 89 -14.22 13.83 -0.61
N GLU A 90 -14.94 14.25 -1.66
CA GLU A 90 -14.42 14.69 -2.95
C GLU A 90 -14.98 16.06 -3.30
N MET A 91 -14.32 16.78 -4.20
CA MET A 91 -14.77 18.09 -4.69
C MET A 91 -15.03 18.03 -6.20
N SER A 92 -16.08 18.71 -6.66
CA SER A 92 -16.14 19.10 -8.08
C SER A 92 -14.94 20.00 -8.42
N GLN A 93 -14.46 19.94 -9.68
CA GLN A 93 -13.25 20.70 -10.09
C GLN A 93 -13.36 22.21 -9.87
N ASP A 94 -14.56 22.74 -9.91
CA ASP A 94 -14.90 24.16 -9.69
C ASP A 94 -15.23 24.51 -8.23
N PHE A 95 -15.16 23.54 -7.32
CA PHE A 95 -15.51 23.66 -5.89
C PHE A 95 -16.96 24.06 -5.60
N ARG A 96 -17.87 23.88 -6.58
CA ARG A 96 -19.31 24.12 -6.39
C ARG A 96 -20.00 23.08 -5.55
N TYR A 97 -19.60 21.83 -5.70
CA TYR A 97 -20.17 20.69 -5.01
C TYR A 97 -19.13 19.89 -4.25
N ILE A 98 -19.55 19.35 -3.12
CA ILE A 98 -18.79 18.36 -2.34
C ILE A 98 -19.58 17.05 -2.39
N LEU A 99 -18.89 15.94 -2.57
CA LEU A 99 -19.41 14.59 -2.40
C LEU A 99 -18.86 14.05 -1.07
N LEU A 100 -19.75 13.81 -0.10
CA LEU A 100 -19.40 13.30 1.22
C LEU A 100 -19.87 11.85 1.37
N HIS A 101 -19.24 11.10 2.23
CA HIS A 101 -19.77 9.80 2.64
C HIS A 101 -19.68 9.58 4.16
N THR A 102 -20.65 8.81 4.66
CA THR A 102 -20.80 8.41 6.06
C THR A 102 -21.22 6.94 6.13
N GLU A 103 -21.28 6.37 7.31
CA GLU A 103 -21.74 5.00 7.58
C GLU A 103 -21.01 3.96 6.71
N LYS A 104 -19.71 4.09 6.64
CA LYS A 104 -18.83 3.20 5.87
C LYS A 104 -18.89 1.76 6.38
N GLU A 105 -19.17 0.84 5.46
CA GLU A 105 -19.17 -0.59 5.68
C GLU A 105 -18.14 -1.23 4.76
N LYS A 106 -17.09 -1.81 5.32
CA LYS A 106 -16.03 -2.45 4.54
C LYS A 106 -16.57 -3.64 3.77
N ILE A 107 -16.09 -3.80 2.53
CA ILE A 107 -16.27 -5.02 1.72
C ILE A 107 -14.97 -5.83 1.80
N TYR A 108 -13.86 -5.25 1.36
CA TYR A 108 -12.52 -5.83 1.40
C TYR A 108 -11.51 -4.83 1.98
N ARG A 109 -10.24 -4.94 1.63
CA ARG A 109 -9.16 -4.10 2.17
C ARG A 109 -9.37 -2.60 1.88
N ILE A 110 -9.81 -2.27 0.67
CA ILE A 110 -9.96 -0.89 0.18
C ILE A 110 -11.43 -0.56 -0.03
N SER A 111 -12.19 -1.45 -0.69
CA SER A 111 -13.59 -1.25 -1.07
C SER A 111 -14.53 -1.20 0.13
N TYR A 112 -15.59 -0.43 -0.02
CA TYR A 112 -16.62 -0.25 1.00
C TYR A 112 -17.94 0.20 0.35
N LYS A 113 -19.02 0.02 1.10
CA LYS A 113 -20.31 0.67 0.87
C LYS A 113 -20.48 1.80 1.88
N ALA A 114 -21.12 2.89 1.47
CA ALA A 114 -21.38 4.05 2.34
C ALA A 114 -22.65 4.79 1.90
N LYS A 115 -23.19 5.63 2.77
CA LYS A 115 -24.19 6.61 2.37
C LYS A 115 -23.49 7.85 1.85
N TYR A 116 -23.79 8.19 0.59
CA TYR A 116 -23.20 9.39 -0.04
C TYR A 116 -24.18 10.54 -0.04
N TYR A 117 -23.61 11.74 0.07
CA TYR A 117 -24.33 13.02 0.09
C TYR A 117 -23.63 14.00 -0.85
N THR A 118 -24.42 14.85 -1.48
CA THR A 118 -23.94 16.02 -2.22
C THR A 118 -24.17 17.27 -1.39
N VAL A 119 -23.20 18.19 -1.37
CA VAL A 119 -23.31 19.49 -0.74
C VAL A 119 -23.16 20.56 -1.81
N GLU A 120 -24.18 21.41 -1.99
CA GLU A 120 -24.05 22.60 -2.81
C GLU A 120 -23.44 23.73 -1.93
N VAL A 121 -22.17 24.03 -2.15
CA VAL A 121 -21.35 24.88 -1.27
C VAL A 121 -22.00 26.27 -1.10
N LYS A 122 -22.37 26.94 -2.21
CA LYS A 122 -22.95 28.28 -2.16
C LYS A 122 -24.26 28.35 -1.37
N ARG A 123 -25.07 27.30 -1.40
CA ARG A 123 -26.35 27.23 -0.68
C ARG A 123 -26.20 26.61 0.70
N ASN A 124 -25.04 26.08 1.03
CA ASN A 124 -24.77 25.33 2.25
C ASN A 124 -25.85 24.23 2.49
N LEU A 125 -26.18 23.48 1.44
CA LEU A 125 -27.30 22.55 1.41
C LEU A 125 -26.79 21.12 1.17
N VAL A 126 -27.13 20.21 2.09
CA VAL A 126 -26.84 18.78 1.98
C VAL A 126 -28.04 18.04 1.43
N LYS A 127 -27.78 17.15 0.45
CA LYS A 127 -28.78 16.24 -0.09
C LYS A 127 -28.20 14.82 -0.14
N PRO A 128 -28.98 13.76 0.16
CA PRO A 128 -28.55 12.42 -0.12
C PRO A 128 -28.32 12.24 -1.64
N LEU A 129 -27.29 11.47 -2.03
CA LEU A 129 -26.98 11.20 -3.43
C LEU A 129 -28.14 10.49 -4.13
N THR A 130 -28.77 9.56 -3.41
CA THR A 130 -29.98 8.85 -3.87
C THR A 130 -31.07 8.94 -2.82
N LYS A 131 -32.34 8.82 -3.26
CA LYS A 131 -33.49 8.69 -2.35
C LYS A 131 -33.65 7.29 -1.79
N ASP A 132 -32.89 6.35 -2.30
CA ASP A 132 -32.84 4.97 -1.85
C ASP A 132 -32.03 4.86 -0.56
N GLU A 133 -32.48 4.04 0.38
CA GLU A 133 -31.78 3.79 1.65
C GLU A 133 -30.54 2.88 1.51
N ARG A 134 -30.36 2.25 0.34
CA ARG A 134 -29.22 1.39 0.07
C ARG A 134 -27.93 2.20 0.02
N LYS A 135 -26.86 1.62 0.52
CA LYS A 135 -25.51 2.17 0.45
C LYS A 135 -24.95 2.07 -0.96
N GLN A 136 -24.19 3.08 -1.37
CA GLN A 136 -23.49 3.13 -2.64
C GLN A 136 -22.04 2.66 -2.44
N GLN A 137 -21.44 2.07 -3.47
CA GLN A 137 -20.07 1.53 -3.35
C GLN A 137 -19.02 2.53 -3.83
N ILE A 138 -19.23 3.15 -4.97
CA ILE A 138 -18.32 4.13 -5.58
C ILE A 138 -19.17 5.32 -6.01
N ALA A 139 -18.64 6.53 -5.86
CA ALA A 139 -19.26 7.72 -6.44
C ALA A 139 -18.17 8.69 -6.89
N THR A 140 -18.33 9.30 -8.08
CA THR A 140 -17.35 10.22 -8.66
C THR A 140 -18.04 11.29 -9.50
N PHE A 141 -17.54 12.55 -9.40
CA PHE A 141 -18.02 13.65 -10.22
C PHE A 141 -17.63 13.51 -11.69
N SER A 142 -18.51 13.97 -12.60
CA SER A 142 -18.10 14.35 -13.95
C SER A 142 -17.15 15.57 -13.90
N PRO A 143 -16.23 15.76 -14.87
CA PRO A 143 -15.29 16.89 -14.89
C PRO A 143 -15.98 18.26 -14.82
N ASN A 144 -17.16 18.43 -15.42
CA ASN A 144 -17.93 19.68 -15.32
C ASN A 144 -18.68 19.88 -13.98
N GLY A 145 -18.56 18.92 -13.04
CA GLY A 145 -19.17 18.99 -11.72
C GLY A 145 -20.71 18.91 -11.67
N ARG A 146 -21.39 18.61 -12.81
CA ARG A 146 -22.87 18.63 -12.90
C ARG A 146 -23.51 17.26 -12.73
N MET A 147 -22.69 16.19 -12.72
CA MET A 147 -23.16 14.82 -12.59
C MET A 147 -22.29 14.03 -11.62
N VAL A 148 -22.89 13.00 -11.02
CA VAL A 148 -22.19 12.00 -10.22
C VAL A 148 -22.53 10.62 -10.78
N ALA A 149 -21.52 9.86 -11.19
CA ALA A 149 -21.66 8.44 -11.47
C ALA A 149 -21.38 7.66 -10.20
N PHE A 150 -22.17 6.64 -9.90
CA PHE A 150 -22.00 5.80 -8.71
C PHE A 150 -22.45 4.37 -8.95
N VAL A 151 -22.00 3.46 -8.07
CA VAL A 151 -22.38 2.05 -8.12
C VAL A 151 -23.26 1.71 -6.92
N MET A 152 -24.34 0.96 -7.20
CA MET A 152 -25.25 0.44 -6.19
C MET A 152 -25.69 -0.96 -6.63
N ASP A 153 -25.50 -1.96 -5.75
CA ASP A 153 -25.77 -3.38 -6.02
C ASP A 153 -25.18 -3.88 -7.34
N GLY A 154 -23.93 -3.48 -7.62
CA GLY A 154 -23.18 -3.90 -8.80
C GLY A 154 -23.61 -3.25 -10.12
N ASN A 155 -24.59 -2.34 -10.13
CA ASN A 155 -24.99 -1.58 -11.31
C ASN A 155 -24.54 -0.13 -11.22
N VAL A 156 -24.20 0.46 -12.37
CA VAL A 156 -23.83 1.87 -12.50
C VAL A 156 -25.08 2.72 -12.63
N TYR A 157 -25.09 3.82 -11.89
CA TYR A 157 -26.12 4.86 -11.90
C TYR A 157 -25.51 6.22 -12.21
N LEU A 158 -26.34 7.12 -12.72
CA LEU A 158 -25.99 8.51 -13.00
C LEU A 158 -26.96 9.45 -12.31
N LYS A 159 -26.44 10.37 -11.49
CA LYS A 159 -27.18 11.48 -10.89
C LYS A 159 -26.85 12.79 -11.62
N LYS A 160 -27.86 13.49 -12.16
CA LYS A 160 -27.75 14.86 -12.68
C LYS A 160 -28.11 15.83 -11.57
N LEU A 161 -27.16 16.64 -11.11
CA LEU A 161 -27.32 17.49 -9.92
C LEU A 161 -28.26 18.68 -10.17
N ASP A 162 -28.21 19.28 -11.36
CA ASP A 162 -29.04 20.45 -11.70
C ASP A 162 -30.54 20.12 -11.71
N TYR A 163 -30.90 18.88 -12.05
CA TYR A 163 -32.30 18.43 -12.16
C TYR A 163 -32.72 17.48 -11.02
N ASP A 164 -31.81 17.18 -10.11
CA ASP A 164 -32.01 16.19 -9.05
C ASP A 164 -32.55 14.84 -9.57
N SER A 165 -32.21 14.50 -10.83
CA SER A 165 -32.69 13.30 -11.49
C SER A 165 -31.64 12.20 -11.46
N GLN A 166 -32.10 10.96 -11.30
CA GLN A 166 -31.27 9.74 -11.28
C GLN A 166 -31.71 8.82 -12.42
N SER A 167 -30.75 8.18 -13.06
CA SER A 167 -30.99 7.15 -14.07
C SER A 167 -30.07 5.95 -13.86
N GLU A 168 -30.57 4.80 -14.19
CA GLU A 168 -29.82 3.55 -14.23
C GLU A 168 -29.06 3.47 -15.56
N VAL A 169 -27.75 3.24 -15.49
CA VAL A 169 -26.87 3.12 -16.68
C VAL A 169 -26.76 1.65 -17.10
N THR A 170 -26.61 0.74 -16.12
CA THR A 170 -26.51 -0.70 -16.38
C THR A 170 -27.57 -1.46 -15.61
N ARG A 171 -27.91 -2.67 -16.10
CA ARG A 171 -28.85 -3.60 -15.48
C ARG A 171 -28.29 -5.02 -15.53
N GLY A 172 -28.84 -5.87 -14.66
CA GLY A 172 -28.55 -7.30 -14.67
C GLY A 172 -27.30 -7.69 -13.89
N ALA A 173 -26.76 -6.81 -13.05
CA ALA A 173 -25.76 -7.21 -12.09
C ALA A 173 -26.29 -8.34 -11.19
N LYS A 174 -25.42 -9.29 -10.90
CA LYS A 174 -25.67 -10.40 -9.97
C LYS A 174 -24.53 -10.42 -8.97
N GLN A 175 -24.86 -10.26 -7.72
CA GLN A 175 -23.86 -10.25 -6.66
C GLN A 175 -22.89 -11.43 -6.81
N ASP A 176 -21.61 -11.18 -6.66
CA ASP A 176 -20.51 -12.15 -6.73
C ASP A 176 -20.43 -12.94 -8.07
N THR A 177 -21.06 -12.45 -9.11
CA THR A 177 -21.03 -13.09 -10.44
C THR A 177 -20.80 -12.09 -11.55
N LEU A 178 -21.58 -10.99 -11.57
CA LEU A 178 -21.53 -9.99 -12.62
C LEU A 178 -21.71 -8.60 -12.02
N MET A 179 -20.72 -7.74 -12.21
CA MET A 179 -20.69 -6.38 -11.66
C MET A 179 -20.27 -5.37 -12.73
N TYR A 180 -20.69 -4.13 -12.57
CA TYR A 180 -20.33 -3.00 -13.43
C TYR A 180 -19.75 -1.85 -12.59
N GLY A 181 -18.69 -1.22 -13.07
CA GLY A 181 -18.07 -0.06 -12.41
C GLY A 181 -17.14 -0.40 -11.23
N VAL A 182 -17.24 -1.60 -10.71
CA VAL A 182 -16.38 -2.15 -9.65
C VAL A 182 -15.62 -3.37 -10.14
N THR A 183 -14.60 -3.77 -9.41
CA THR A 183 -13.72 -4.88 -9.75
C THR A 183 -13.83 -6.02 -8.74
N SER A 184 -13.20 -7.17 -9.04
CA SER A 184 -13.12 -8.33 -8.17
C SER A 184 -12.19 -8.12 -6.98
N TRP A 185 -12.29 -9.01 -5.97
CA TRP A 185 -11.37 -9.06 -4.84
C TRP A 185 -9.90 -9.09 -5.30
N ALA A 186 -9.56 -9.96 -6.26
CA ALA A 186 -8.20 -10.11 -6.76
C ALA A 186 -7.67 -8.85 -7.49
N TYR A 187 -8.54 -8.14 -8.23
CA TYR A 187 -8.18 -6.85 -8.84
C TYR A 187 -7.96 -5.76 -7.80
N GLU A 188 -8.79 -5.72 -6.77
CA GLU A 188 -8.61 -4.78 -5.65
C GLU A 188 -7.28 -5.03 -4.94
N GLU A 189 -6.99 -6.29 -4.59
CA GLU A 189 -5.81 -6.66 -3.83
C GLU A 189 -4.54 -6.46 -4.66
N GLU A 190 -4.51 -6.92 -5.92
CA GLU A 190 -3.28 -7.04 -6.68
C GLU A 190 -3.01 -5.88 -7.65
N PHE A 191 -4.04 -5.25 -8.19
CA PHE A 191 -3.88 -4.06 -9.03
C PHE A 191 -4.21 -2.75 -8.31
N ARG A 192 -4.66 -2.80 -7.05
CA ARG A 192 -5.18 -1.63 -6.33
C ARG A 192 -6.23 -0.88 -7.13
N PHE A 193 -7.07 -1.62 -7.84
CA PHE A 193 -8.05 -1.10 -8.77
C PHE A 193 -9.47 -1.47 -8.32
N VAL A 194 -10.16 -0.53 -7.67
CA VAL A 194 -11.53 -0.68 -7.15
C VAL A 194 -12.52 0.09 -8.00
N ASN A 195 -12.24 1.38 -8.24
CA ASN A 195 -13.08 2.28 -9.02
C ASN A 195 -12.71 2.22 -10.50
N SER A 196 -13.53 1.58 -11.31
CA SER A 196 -13.34 1.51 -12.75
C SER A 196 -14.15 2.56 -13.53
N LEU A 197 -14.83 3.51 -12.85
CA LEU A 197 -15.52 4.62 -13.50
C LEU A 197 -14.51 5.67 -13.98
N SER A 198 -14.55 6.01 -15.24
CA SER A 198 -13.70 7.07 -15.83
C SER A 198 -14.55 7.97 -16.75
N TRP A 199 -14.51 9.28 -16.51
CA TRP A 199 -15.21 10.26 -17.29
C TRP A 199 -14.34 10.85 -18.40
N SER A 200 -14.93 11.08 -19.59
CA SER A 200 -14.32 11.89 -20.62
C SER A 200 -14.19 13.35 -20.17
N SER A 201 -13.18 14.06 -20.67
CA SER A 201 -12.89 15.45 -20.28
C SER A 201 -14.04 16.41 -20.55
N ASP A 202 -14.86 16.14 -21.56
CA ASP A 202 -16.10 16.88 -21.91
C ASP A 202 -17.33 16.49 -21.08
N SER A 203 -17.22 15.47 -20.23
CA SER A 203 -18.32 14.91 -19.42
C SER A 203 -19.45 14.26 -20.22
N GLU A 204 -19.25 13.96 -21.50
CA GLU A 204 -20.27 13.35 -22.35
C GLU A 204 -20.26 11.81 -22.32
N THR A 205 -19.15 11.22 -21.91
CA THR A 205 -18.99 9.77 -21.90
C THR A 205 -18.43 9.28 -20.55
N LEU A 206 -19.05 8.21 -20.03
CA LEU A 206 -18.54 7.46 -18.86
C LEU A 206 -18.06 6.10 -19.33
N ALA A 207 -16.80 5.77 -19.08
CA ALA A 207 -16.25 4.42 -19.25
C ALA A 207 -16.26 3.65 -17.93
N PHE A 208 -16.42 2.33 -18.00
CA PHE A 208 -16.39 1.42 -16.87
C PHE A 208 -16.07 -0.01 -17.28
N LEU A 209 -15.63 -0.81 -16.33
CA LEU A 209 -15.48 -2.25 -16.51
C LEU A 209 -16.77 -3.00 -16.19
N ARG A 210 -17.03 -4.03 -16.96
CA ARG A 210 -17.89 -5.15 -16.62
C ARG A 210 -17.01 -6.27 -16.14
N THR A 211 -17.21 -6.73 -14.90
CA THR A 211 -16.44 -7.79 -14.25
C THR A 211 -17.32 -9.03 -14.10
N ASN A 212 -16.90 -10.15 -14.70
CA ASN A 212 -17.60 -11.43 -14.63
C ASN A 212 -16.75 -12.43 -13.85
N GLU A 213 -17.28 -12.91 -12.73
CA GLU A 213 -16.67 -13.89 -11.83
C GLU A 213 -17.42 -15.24 -11.83
N GLY A 214 -18.24 -15.50 -12.87
CA GLY A 214 -19.05 -16.72 -12.96
C GLY A 214 -18.22 -18.00 -12.76
N ASN A 215 -17.04 -18.06 -13.37
CA ASN A 215 -16.15 -19.23 -13.32
C ASN A 215 -15.14 -19.20 -12.17
N VAL A 216 -15.06 -18.11 -11.40
CA VAL A 216 -14.12 -18.03 -10.28
C VAL A 216 -14.64 -18.86 -9.12
N ASN A 217 -13.79 -19.69 -8.53
CA ASN A 217 -14.12 -20.49 -7.36
C ASN A 217 -14.36 -19.62 -6.12
N ARG A 218 -15.20 -20.13 -5.20
CA ARG A 218 -15.49 -19.47 -3.93
C ARG A 218 -14.67 -20.10 -2.81
N THR A 219 -14.29 -19.26 -1.88
CA THR A 219 -13.82 -19.69 -0.55
C THR A 219 -14.80 -19.24 0.51
N SER A 220 -14.80 -19.90 1.65
CA SER A 220 -15.63 -19.51 2.79
C SER A 220 -14.84 -19.56 4.09
N MET A 221 -15.31 -18.78 5.07
CA MET A 221 -14.81 -18.76 6.41
C MET A 221 -15.97 -18.67 7.42
N GLN A 222 -15.74 -19.15 8.63
CA GLN A 222 -16.71 -19.08 9.70
C GLN A 222 -16.49 -17.80 10.50
N ILE A 223 -17.58 -17.07 10.76
CA ILE A 223 -17.63 -15.86 11.60
C ILE A 223 -18.37 -16.23 12.89
N TYR A 224 -17.70 -16.09 14.02
CA TYR A 224 -18.14 -16.57 15.34
C TYR A 224 -18.87 -15.50 16.15
N GLN A 225 -18.79 -14.24 15.73
CA GLN A 225 -19.48 -13.14 16.39
C GLN A 225 -20.85 -12.86 15.77
N PRO A 226 -21.83 -12.39 16.53
CA PRO A 226 -21.81 -12.14 17.97
C PRO A 226 -21.84 -13.43 18.81
N GLN A 227 -21.33 -13.35 20.04
CA GLN A 227 -21.16 -14.51 20.94
C GLN A 227 -22.46 -15.15 21.40
N ASP A 228 -23.60 -14.46 21.29
CA ASP A 228 -24.94 -14.96 21.63
C ASP A 228 -25.53 -15.88 20.54
N ASN A 229 -24.84 -16.03 19.42
CA ASN A 229 -25.24 -16.89 18.33
C ASN A 229 -24.67 -18.31 18.52
N ALA A 230 -25.55 -19.33 18.63
CA ALA A 230 -25.12 -20.71 18.80
C ALA A 230 -24.44 -21.32 17.58
N TYR A 231 -24.63 -20.73 16.39
CA TYR A 231 -24.07 -21.21 15.15
C TYR A 231 -23.26 -20.09 14.49
N PRO A 232 -22.02 -20.37 14.00
CA PRO A 232 -21.26 -19.40 13.27
C PRO A 232 -21.96 -19.04 11.95
N LYS A 233 -21.73 -17.82 11.48
CA LYS A 233 -22.16 -17.39 10.15
C LYS A 233 -21.10 -17.75 9.13
N GLU A 234 -21.52 -18.29 8.00
CA GLU A 234 -20.63 -18.46 6.86
C GLU A 234 -20.49 -17.12 6.11
N TYR A 235 -19.24 -16.70 5.88
CA TYR A 235 -18.91 -15.64 4.94
C TYR A 235 -18.16 -16.24 3.76
N SER A 236 -18.62 -15.98 2.54
CA SER A 236 -17.99 -16.52 1.35
C SER A 236 -17.82 -15.47 0.25
N TYR A 237 -16.72 -15.56 -0.48
CA TYR A 237 -16.36 -14.64 -1.57
C TYR A 237 -15.58 -15.36 -2.67
N LYS A 238 -15.43 -14.73 -3.83
CA LYS A 238 -14.67 -15.26 -4.96
C LYS A 238 -13.16 -15.07 -4.71
N TYR A 239 -12.40 -16.15 -4.83
CA TYR A 239 -10.95 -16.14 -4.62
C TYR A 239 -10.29 -17.12 -5.59
N PRO A 240 -9.73 -16.63 -6.71
CA PRO A 240 -9.02 -17.49 -7.64
C PRO A 240 -7.66 -17.86 -7.06
N VAL A 241 -7.38 -19.13 -6.88
CA VAL A 241 -6.03 -19.60 -6.54
C VAL A 241 -5.19 -19.76 -7.80
N SER A 242 -3.86 -19.82 -7.63
CA SER A 242 -2.93 -20.01 -8.74
C SER A 242 -3.27 -21.26 -9.57
N GLY A 243 -3.30 -21.09 -10.88
CA GLY A 243 -3.67 -22.15 -11.84
C GLY A 243 -5.17 -22.21 -12.17
N GLU A 244 -6.04 -21.48 -11.47
CA GLU A 244 -7.48 -21.44 -11.70
C GLU A 244 -7.92 -20.24 -12.55
N ASP A 245 -9.20 -20.23 -12.91
CA ASP A 245 -9.80 -19.13 -13.66
C ASP A 245 -9.88 -17.85 -12.82
N CYS A 246 -9.45 -16.73 -13.40
CA CYS A 246 -9.64 -15.40 -12.87
C CYS A 246 -10.90 -14.73 -13.42
N SER A 247 -11.29 -13.58 -12.83
CA SER A 247 -12.39 -12.76 -13.33
C SER A 247 -12.11 -12.27 -14.75
N VAL A 248 -13.13 -12.34 -15.62
CA VAL A 248 -13.09 -11.80 -16.98
C VAL A 248 -13.59 -10.37 -16.96
N THR A 249 -12.77 -9.43 -17.45
CA THR A 249 -13.11 -8.01 -17.50
C THR A 249 -13.27 -7.51 -18.93
N GLU A 250 -14.26 -6.66 -19.14
CA GLU A 250 -14.56 -6.04 -20.43
C GLU A 250 -14.79 -4.54 -20.25
N VAL A 251 -14.41 -3.74 -21.25
CA VAL A 251 -14.59 -2.28 -21.24
C VAL A 251 -15.91 -1.90 -21.88
N TYR A 252 -16.66 -1.05 -21.20
CA TYR A 252 -17.90 -0.46 -21.70
C TYR A 252 -17.85 1.05 -21.59
N THR A 253 -18.59 1.73 -22.45
CA THR A 253 -18.85 3.18 -22.39
C THR A 253 -20.34 3.46 -22.37
N TYR A 254 -20.71 4.56 -21.72
CA TYR A 254 -22.06 5.11 -21.71
C TYR A 254 -22.02 6.54 -22.19
N THR A 255 -22.78 6.84 -23.27
CA THR A 255 -22.93 8.21 -23.77
C THR A 255 -24.12 8.87 -23.09
N VAL A 256 -23.91 9.99 -22.42
CA VAL A 256 -24.88 10.66 -21.54
C VAL A 256 -26.11 11.17 -22.31
N GLU A 257 -25.91 11.74 -23.51
CA GLU A 257 -26.98 12.29 -24.33
C GLU A 257 -27.88 11.20 -24.90
N SER A 258 -27.29 10.25 -25.61
CA SER A 258 -28.04 9.16 -26.28
C SER A 258 -28.47 8.05 -25.31
N ARG A 259 -27.94 7.98 -24.12
CA ARG A 259 -28.15 6.92 -23.11
C ARG A 259 -27.78 5.51 -23.61
N VAL A 260 -26.83 5.44 -24.52
CA VAL A 260 -26.39 4.17 -25.13
C VAL A 260 -25.20 3.63 -24.34
N VAL A 261 -25.29 2.36 -23.92
CA VAL A 261 -24.19 1.56 -23.41
C VAL A 261 -23.59 0.75 -24.54
N LYS A 262 -22.27 0.80 -24.70
CA LYS A 262 -21.57 0.10 -25.78
C LYS A 262 -20.33 -0.62 -25.23
N LYS A 263 -20.16 -1.88 -25.66
CA LYS A 263 -18.89 -2.62 -25.42
C LYS A 263 -17.81 -2.10 -26.36
N MET A 264 -16.61 -1.95 -25.81
CA MET A 264 -15.41 -1.57 -26.57
C MET A 264 -14.68 -2.81 -27.09
N ASP A 265 -14.13 -2.71 -28.29
CA ASP A 265 -13.33 -3.77 -28.91
C ASP A 265 -11.86 -3.60 -28.47
N VAL A 266 -11.52 -4.18 -27.32
CA VAL A 266 -10.18 -4.15 -26.75
C VAL A 266 -9.58 -5.55 -26.84
N PRO A 267 -8.43 -5.70 -27.52
CA PRO A 267 -7.73 -6.99 -27.55
C PRO A 267 -7.18 -7.36 -26.16
N VAL A 268 -7.76 -8.37 -25.55
CA VAL A 268 -7.27 -8.99 -24.30
C VAL A 268 -6.98 -10.45 -24.60
N GLU A 269 -5.77 -10.90 -24.28
CA GLU A 269 -5.42 -12.31 -24.42
C GLU A 269 -6.26 -13.19 -23.49
N GLU A 270 -6.44 -14.46 -23.83
CA GLU A 270 -7.16 -15.42 -22.98
C GLU A 270 -6.54 -15.48 -21.59
N GLY A 271 -7.33 -15.37 -20.53
CA GLY A 271 -6.86 -15.29 -19.14
C GLY A 271 -6.16 -13.98 -18.76
N GLY A 272 -6.06 -13.02 -19.69
CA GLY A 272 -5.41 -11.72 -19.46
C GLY A 272 -6.26 -10.74 -18.63
N TYR A 273 -5.67 -9.63 -18.30
CA TYR A 273 -6.21 -8.64 -17.37
C TYR A 273 -6.34 -7.25 -17.97
N ILE A 274 -7.24 -6.44 -17.43
CA ILE A 274 -7.35 -4.98 -17.69
C ILE A 274 -7.07 -4.25 -16.37
N PRO A 275 -5.79 -4.04 -15.98
CA PRO A 275 -5.45 -3.47 -14.68
C PRO A 275 -5.78 -1.98 -14.57
N ARG A 276 -6.02 -1.26 -15.69
CA ARG A 276 -6.37 0.17 -15.70
C ARG A 276 -7.16 0.57 -16.91
N ILE A 277 -8.13 1.48 -16.70
CA ILE A 277 -8.75 2.30 -17.75
C ILE A 277 -8.79 3.74 -17.28
N LEU A 278 -8.54 4.71 -18.14
CA LEU A 278 -8.73 6.13 -17.87
C LEU A 278 -8.87 6.93 -19.16
N PHE A 279 -9.75 7.93 -19.14
CA PHE A 279 -9.78 8.88 -20.26
C PHE A 279 -8.50 9.71 -20.27
N THR A 280 -7.97 9.97 -21.45
CA THR A 280 -6.89 10.93 -21.66
C THR A 280 -7.44 12.37 -21.58
N ARG A 281 -6.62 13.37 -21.84
CA ARG A 281 -7.11 14.76 -21.96
C ARG A 281 -7.98 14.95 -23.22
N ASP A 282 -7.80 14.11 -24.23
CA ASP A 282 -8.67 14.03 -25.40
C ASP A 282 -9.90 13.18 -25.08
N SER A 283 -11.09 13.77 -25.12
CA SER A 283 -12.37 13.10 -24.85
C SER A 283 -12.70 11.96 -25.83
N THR A 284 -12.01 11.92 -26.98
CA THR A 284 -12.15 10.86 -27.98
C THR A 284 -11.20 9.67 -27.77
N SER A 285 -10.39 9.69 -26.70
CA SER A 285 -9.38 8.67 -26.43
C SER A 285 -9.46 8.16 -24.99
N LEU A 286 -9.97 6.93 -24.85
CA LEU A 286 -9.91 6.16 -23.61
C LEU A 286 -8.63 5.31 -23.63
N ALA A 287 -7.72 5.54 -22.69
CA ALA A 287 -6.57 4.67 -22.50
C ALA A 287 -7.00 3.40 -21.75
N VAL A 288 -6.70 2.25 -22.34
CA VAL A 288 -6.95 0.93 -21.77
C VAL A 288 -5.62 0.16 -21.70
N MET A 289 -5.24 -0.28 -20.52
CA MET A 289 -4.07 -1.11 -20.28
C MET A 289 -4.51 -2.57 -20.21
N THR A 290 -3.82 -3.45 -20.94
CA THR A 290 -4.02 -4.90 -20.85
C THR A 290 -2.72 -5.61 -20.49
N LEU A 291 -2.83 -6.65 -19.69
CA LEU A 291 -1.74 -7.59 -19.40
C LEU A 291 -2.12 -8.98 -19.89
N ASN A 292 -1.15 -9.74 -20.39
CA ASN A 292 -1.33 -11.18 -20.55
C ASN A 292 -1.37 -11.86 -19.17
N ARG A 293 -1.73 -13.13 -19.09
CA ARG A 293 -1.84 -13.88 -17.83
C ARG A 293 -0.50 -13.94 -17.06
N GLU A 294 0.62 -14.10 -17.76
CA GLU A 294 1.97 -14.12 -17.15
C GLU A 294 2.43 -12.72 -16.68
N GLN A 295 1.66 -11.66 -17.01
CA GLN A 295 1.96 -10.26 -16.67
C GLN A 295 3.33 -9.76 -17.15
N ASN A 296 3.87 -10.39 -18.19
CA ASN A 296 5.14 -10.02 -18.80
C ASN A 296 4.99 -9.22 -20.10
N LEU A 297 3.74 -8.97 -20.52
CA LEU A 297 3.38 -8.18 -21.69
C LEU A 297 2.27 -7.19 -21.33
N LEU A 298 2.59 -5.90 -21.33
CA LEU A 298 1.66 -4.78 -21.18
C LEU A 298 1.40 -4.14 -22.54
N ASN A 299 0.14 -4.06 -22.93
CA ASN A 299 -0.28 -3.23 -24.06
C ASN A 299 -1.11 -2.05 -23.56
N ILE A 300 -0.84 -0.87 -24.12
CA ILE A 300 -1.62 0.35 -23.86
C ILE A 300 -2.34 0.72 -25.16
N TYR A 301 -3.66 0.71 -25.12
CA TYR A 301 -4.51 1.07 -26.24
C TYR A 301 -5.14 2.45 -26.06
N SER A 302 -5.29 3.21 -27.16
CA SER A 302 -6.25 4.30 -27.26
C SER A 302 -7.52 3.74 -27.90
N VAL A 303 -8.62 3.81 -27.18
CA VAL A 303 -9.93 3.32 -27.63
C VAL A 303 -10.83 4.52 -27.90
N ASN A 304 -11.41 4.59 -29.09
CA ASN A 304 -12.41 5.61 -29.40
C ASN A 304 -13.75 5.21 -28.73
N PRO A 305 -14.25 6.02 -27.77
CA PRO A 305 -15.41 5.61 -26.97
C PRO A 305 -16.74 5.57 -27.77
N LYS A 306 -16.80 6.24 -28.93
CA LYS A 306 -18.00 6.24 -29.83
C LYS A 306 -17.96 5.08 -30.80
N SER A 307 -16.85 4.86 -31.50
CA SER A 307 -16.75 3.77 -32.49
C SER A 307 -16.44 2.42 -31.84
N GLY A 308 -15.77 2.38 -30.68
CA GLY A 308 -15.29 1.18 -30.00
C GLY A 308 -13.96 0.67 -30.54
N VAL A 309 -13.41 1.30 -31.58
CA VAL A 309 -12.15 0.87 -32.22
C VAL A 309 -10.96 1.18 -31.30
N SER A 310 -10.09 0.20 -31.12
CA SER A 310 -8.84 0.33 -30.38
C SER A 310 -7.62 0.44 -31.28
N LYS A 311 -6.65 1.24 -30.85
CA LYS A 311 -5.35 1.41 -31.50
C LYS A 311 -4.25 1.20 -30.46
N LEU A 312 -3.30 0.31 -30.74
CA LEU A 312 -2.14 0.10 -29.88
C LEU A 312 -1.25 1.35 -29.88
N LEU A 313 -0.97 1.89 -28.70
CA LEU A 313 -0.05 3.01 -28.48
C LEU A 313 1.33 2.53 -28.05
N VAL A 314 1.41 1.65 -27.04
CA VAL A 314 2.67 1.15 -26.48
C VAL A 314 2.55 -0.34 -26.21
N LYS A 315 3.62 -1.05 -26.50
CA LYS A 315 3.86 -2.42 -26.10
C LYS A 315 5.10 -2.43 -25.19
N GLU A 316 4.95 -2.89 -23.97
CA GLU A 316 6.01 -3.07 -22.97
C GLU A 316 6.12 -4.54 -22.63
N SER A 317 7.33 -5.10 -22.62
CA SER A 317 7.54 -6.51 -22.30
C SER A 317 8.74 -6.68 -21.38
N SER A 318 8.70 -7.73 -20.56
CA SER A 318 9.79 -8.15 -19.68
C SER A 318 10.04 -9.65 -19.85
N LYS A 319 11.22 -10.13 -19.50
CA LYS A 319 11.52 -11.57 -19.42
C LYS A 319 10.91 -12.23 -18.18
N THR A 320 10.48 -11.41 -17.24
CA THR A 320 9.90 -11.82 -15.95
C THR A 320 8.48 -11.29 -15.84
N TRP A 321 8.28 -10.11 -15.28
CA TRP A 321 6.99 -9.43 -15.24
C TRP A 321 7.19 -7.92 -15.53
N VAL A 322 6.15 -7.26 -16.01
CA VAL A 322 6.18 -5.80 -16.21
C VAL A 322 5.95 -5.13 -14.86
N ASP A 323 6.78 -4.14 -14.55
CA ASP A 323 6.63 -3.34 -13.33
C ASP A 323 5.26 -2.65 -13.26
N GLU A 324 4.58 -2.82 -12.14
CA GLU A 324 3.24 -2.26 -11.89
C GLU A 324 3.19 -0.73 -12.06
N LYS A 325 4.28 -0.01 -11.78
CA LYS A 325 4.34 1.44 -11.98
C LYS A 325 4.15 1.84 -13.44
N SER A 326 4.44 0.96 -14.38
CA SER A 326 4.25 1.23 -15.82
C SER A 326 2.79 1.50 -16.19
N TYR A 327 1.83 0.90 -15.50
CA TYR A 327 0.40 1.15 -15.71
C TYR A 327 -0.29 1.89 -14.55
N ASN A 328 0.27 1.86 -13.33
CA ASN A 328 -0.31 2.55 -12.18
C ASN A 328 0.13 4.01 -12.05
N ASN A 329 1.25 4.39 -12.66
CA ASN A 329 1.82 5.74 -12.53
C ASN A 329 2.01 6.44 -13.88
N ILE A 330 1.26 6.03 -14.90
CA ILE A 330 1.17 6.72 -16.19
C ILE A 330 0.32 7.98 -16.06
N MET A 331 0.73 9.09 -16.72
CA MET A 331 -0.04 10.34 -16.74
C MET A 331 -0.13 10.88 -18.17
N PHE A 332 -1.36 11.23 -18.58
CA PHE A 332 -1.68 11.83 -19.87
C PHE A 332 -1.81 13.35 -19.76
N PHE A 333 -1.22 14.06 -20.71
CA PHE A 333 -1.25 15.49 -20.90
C PHE A 333 -1.80 15.81 -22.30
N ASP A 334 -2.00 17.07 -22.64
CA ASP A 334 -2.66 17.46 -23.92
C ASP A 334 -1.92 16.96 -25.17
N SER A 335 -0.60 16.95 -25.16
CA SER A 335 0.22 16.60 -26.35
C SER A 335 1.16 15.40 -26.15
N TYR A 336 1.21 14.82 -24.95
CA TYR A 336 2.08 13.69 -24.62
C TYR A 336 1.56 12.93 -23.40
N PHE A 337 2.17 11.79 -23.15
CA PHE A 337 2.06 11.11 -21.86
C PHE A 337 3.43 10.67 -21.35
N VAL A 338 3.52 10.44 -20.04
CA VAL A 338 4.73 9.95 -19.38
C VAL A 338 4.42 8.66 -18.67
N MET A 339 5.28 7.68 -18.86
CA MET A 339 5.15 6.35 -18.29
C MET A 339 6.48 5.93 -17.65
N PRO A 340 6.48 5.41 -16.40
CA PRO A 340 7.63 4.72 -15.84
C PRO A 340 7.85 3.37 -16.54
N SER A 341 9.11 2.94 -16.65
CA SER A 341 9.46 1.63 -17.20
C SER A 341 10.81 1.18 -16.67
N MET A 342 11.00 -0.14 -16.52
CA MET A 342 12.26 -0.78 -16.10
C MET A 342 13.05 -1.34 -17.30
N ARG A 343 12.72 -1.00 -18.54
CA ARG A 343 13.30 -1.54 -19.79
C ARG A 343 14.81 -1.42 -19.94
N ASP A 344 15.46 -0.56 -19.19
CA ASP A 344 16.92 -0.38 -19.17
C ASP A 344 17.56 -0.81 -17.84
N GLY A 345 16.85 -1.66 -17.07
CA GLY A 345 17.34 -2.28 -15.84
C GLY A 345 17.02 -1.51 -14.56
N ASN A 346 16.67 -0.22 -14.65
CA ASN A 346 16.17 0.59 -13.54
C ASN A 346 14.86 1.30 -13.94
N ARG A 347 14.02 1.64 -12.95
CA ARG A 347 12.79 2.36 -13.24
C ARG A 347 13.07 3.81 -13.57
N HIS A 348 12.77 4.19 -14.84
CA HIS A 348 12.94 5.53 -15.35
C HIS A 348 11.68 6.03 -16.05
N LEU A 349 11.61 7.35 -16.30
CA LEU A 349 10.50 8.02 -16.96
C LEU A 349 10.75 8.13 -18.47
N TYR A 350 9.72 7.77 -19.23
CA TYR A 350 9.70 7.84 -20.70
C TYR A 350 8.54 8.69 -21.16
N GLN A 351 8.84 9.67 -22.03
CA GLN A 351 7.85 10.55 -22.64
C GLN A 351 7.46 10.04 -24.03
N TYR A 352 6.16 9.93 -24.26
CA TYR A 352 5.56 9.54 -25.53
C TYR A 352 4.64 10.63 -26.06
N SER A 353 4.53 10.76 -27.37
CA SER A 353 3.43 11.52 -27.99
C SER A 353 2.07 10.81 -27.78
N THR A 354 0.98 11.53 -27.94
CA THR A 354 -0.39 10.98 -27.79
C THR A 354 -0.69 9.83 -28.75
N ASN A 355 0.06 9.69 -29.85
CA ASN A 355 -0.09 8.58 -30.80
C ASN A 355 0.84 7.38 -30.52
N GLY A 356 1.56 7.38 -29.39
CA GLY A 356 2.40 6.27 -28.92
C GLY A 356 3.85 6.28 -29.39
N LYS A 357 4.31 7.33 -30.11
CA LYS A 357 5.72 7.44 -30.50
C LYS A 357 6.57 7.84 -29.28
N LEU A 358 7.61 7.07 -28.96
CA LEU A 358 8.59 7.43 -27.94
C LEU A 358 9.31 8.72 -28.36
N LEU A 359 9.23 9.75 -27.55
CA LEU A 359 9.87 11.03 -27.77
C LEU A 359 11.27 11.08 -27.13
N ARG A 360 11.37 10.62 -25.87
CA ARG A 360 12.64 10.60 -25.12
C ARG A 360 12.55 9.81 -23.82
N GLN A 361 13.68 9.41 -23.29
CA GLN A 361 13.88 9.03 -21.92
C GLN A 361 14.20 10.31 -21.10
N LEU A 362 13.48 10.54 -20.01
CA LEU A 362 13.62 11.74 -19.18
C LEU A 362 14.63 11.55 -18.06
N THR A 363 14.71 10.37 -17.48
CA THR A 363 15.62 10.05 -16.37
C THR A 363 16.45 8.81 -16.71
N LYS A 364 17.68 8.73 -16.19
CA LYS A 364 18.58 7.59 -16.40
C LYS A 364 19.58 7.44 -15.25
N GLY A 365 20.13 6.26 -15.08
CA GLY A 365 21.17 5.98 -14.06
C GLY A 365 20.94 4.63 -13.36
N LYS A 366 21.81 4.28 -12.41
CA LYS A 366 21.68 3.06 -11.59
C LYS A 366 20.89 3.37 -10.31
N TRP A 367 19.66 3.82 -10.47
CA TRP A 367 18.73 4.18 -9.39
C TRP A 367 17.30 4.18 -9.94
N ASP A 368 16.31 4.15 -9.07
CA ASP A 368 14.91 4.01 -9.44
C ASP A 368 14.11 5.30 -9.21
N VAL A 369 13.26 5.67 -10.16
CA VAL A 369 12.12 6.56 -9.90
C VAL A 369 11.15 5.83 -8.99
N ILE A 370 10.82 6.44 -7.87
CA ILE A 370 9.85 5.87 -6.90
C ILE A 370 8.43 6.20 -7.33
N SER A 371 8.18 7.47 -7.70
CA SER A 371 6.86 7.90 -8.18
C SER A 371 6.99 9.09 -9.14
N PHE A 372 6.28 9.06 -10.25
CA PHE A 372 6.06 10.21 -11.10
C PHE A 372 4.91 11.05 -10.54
N LEU A 373 5.11 12.35 -10.37
CA LEU A 373 4.19 13.24 -9.66
C LEU A 373 3.47 14.24 -10.58
N GLY A 374 3.97 14.45 -11.80
CA GLY A 374 3.35 15.35 -12.75
C GLY A 374 4.33 16.18 -13.58
N SER A 375 3.77 17.10 -14.35
CA SER A 375 4.51 18.03 -15.22
C SER A 375 3.88 19.41 -15.21
N ASP A 376 4.67 20.44 -15.49
CA ASP A 376 4.19 21.81 -15.71
C ASP A 376 3.52 22.02 -17.08
N GLY A 377 3.30 20.92 -17.82
CA GLY A 377 2.73 20.94 -19.17
C GLY A 377 3.67 21.52 -20.25
N LYS A 378 4.85 21.96 -19.87
CA LYS A 378 5.84 22.62 -20.77
C LYS A 378 7.08 21.75 -20.91
N LYS A 379 8.03 21.87 -19.99
CA LYS A 379 9.33 21.21 -20.11
C LYS A 379 9.81 20.52 -18.84
N ASN A 380 9.15 20.71 -17.69
CA ASN A 380 9.59 20.14 -16.43
C ASN A 380 8.70 19.01 -15.97
N PHE A 381 9.34 17.96 -15.46
CA PHE A 381 8.71 16.76 -14.92
C PHE A 381 9.18 16.55 -13.47
N TYR A 382 8.26 16.17 -12.60
CA TYR A 382 8.51 16.07 -11.16
C TYR A 382 8.33 14.62 -10.70
N TYR A 383 9.27 14.13 -9.90
CA TYR A 383 9.25 12.75 -9.43
C TYR A 383 10.00 12.61 -8.10
N THR A 384 9.68 11.57 -7.34
CA THR A 384 10.55 11.09 -6.27
C THR A 384 11.41 9.95 -6.79
N GLY A 385 12.63 9.86 -6.28
CA GLY A 385 13.60 8.85 -6.69
C GLY A 385 14.72 8.68 -5.67
N ASN A 386 15.59 7.69 -5.89
CA ASN A 386 16.62 7.30 -4.94
C ASN A 386 18.08 7.36 -5.47
N PRO A 387 18.50 8.39 -6.24
CA PRO A 387 19.88 8.50 -6.71
C PRO A 387 20.91 8.63 -5.57
N GLU A 388 20.52 9.01 -4.36
CA GLU A 388 21.37 9.05 -3.16
C GLU A 388 21.64 7.65 -2.56
N GLY A 389 20.94 6.61 -3.02
CA GLY A 389 21.02 5.22 -2.55
C GLY A 389 19.66 4.62 -2.24
N ALA A 390 19.61 3.29 -2.20
CA ALA A 390 18.36 2.54 -2.11
C ALA A 390 17.49 2.86 -0.89
N ILE A 391 18.10 3.28 0.23
CA ILE A 391 17.39 3.58 1.48
C ILE A 391 16.82 5.00 1.56
N TYR A 392 17.09 5.86 0.55
CA TYR A 392 16.70 7.26 0.51
C TYR A 392 15.59 7.54 -0.50
N SER A 393 14.93 8.67 -0.35
CA SER A 393 13.99 9.22 -1.34
C SER A 393 14.03 10.74 -1.28
N ALA A 394 14.17 11.40 -2.42
CA ALA A 394 14.07 12.84 -2.52
C ALA A 394 13.18 13.25 -3.71
N LEU A 395 12.68 14.49 -3.68
CA LEU A 395 11.90 15.09 -4.77
C LEU A 395 12.83 15.77 -5.76
N TYR A 396 12.64 15.45 -7.02
CA TYR A 396 13.42 15.96 -8.15
C TYR A 396 12.54 16.60 -9.21
N LYS A 397 13.13 17.54 -9.91
CA LYS A 397 12.65 18.06 -11.18
C LYS A 397 13.66 17.69 -12.27
N VAL A 398 13.17 17.19 -13.40
CA VAL A 398 13.95 16.99 -14.62
C VAL A 398 13.33 17.75 -15.78
N ASP A 399 14.14 18.39 -16.63
CA ASP A 399 13.64 19.04 -17.83
C ASP A 399 13.79 18.15 -19.08
N THR A 400 13.25 18.63 -20.21
CA THR A 400 13.33 17.92 -21.50
C THR A 400 14.75 17.71 -22.03
N SER A 401 15.77 18.38 -21.49
CA SER A 401 17.18 18.14 -21.81
C SER A 401 17.82 17.06 -20.93
N GLY A 402 17.12 16.59 -19.89
CA GLY A 402 17.63 15.65 -18.89
C GLY A 402 18.33 16.32 -17.71
N LYS A 403 18.32 17.67 -17.62
CA LYS A 403 18.89 18.38 -16.48
C LYS A 403 18.02 18.17 -15.25
N THR A 404 18.59 17.55 -14.22
CA THR A 404 17.92 17.23 -12.95
C THR A 404 18.31 18.24 -11.86
N THR A 405 17.32 18.58 -11.02
CA THR A 405 17.48 19.44 -9.83
C THR A 405 16.74 18.83 -8.67
N MET A 406 17.38 18.65 -7.53
CA MET A 406 16.71 18.26 -6.27
C MET A 406 15.93 19.45 -5.72
N LEU A 407 14.67 19.23 -5.34
CA LEU A 407 13.76 20.26 -4.80
C LEU A 407 13.50 20.10 -3.29
N SER A 408 13.75 18.94 -2.74
CA SER A 408 13.58 18.65 -1.31
C SER A 408 14.91 18.56 -0.60
N LYS A 409 14.86 18.45 0.73
CA LYS A 409 16.01 18.05 1.54
C LYS A 409 16.40 16.60 1.18
N GLY A 410 17.69 16.33 1.08
CA GLY A 410 18.28 14.98 0.94
C GLY A 410 18.54 14.32 2.29
N GLY A 411 19.15 13.14 2.27
CA GLY A 411 19.55 12.40 3.48
C GLY A 411 18.39 11.90 4.33
N GLY A 412 17.25 11.60 3.69
CA GLY A 412 16.05 11.07 4.35
C GLY A 412 15.09 10.46 3.34
N TYR A 413 13.82 10.41 3.68
CA TYR A 413 12.77 9.85 2.85
C TYR A 413 11.66 10.88 2.61
N VAL A 414 11.41 11.18 1.34
CA VAL A 414 10.42 12.16 0.90
C VAL A 414 9.30 11.47 0.16
N THR A 415 8.06 11.83 0.52
CA THR A 415 6.88 11.64 -0.32
C THR A 415 6.28 13.00 -0.65
N ALA A 416 5.68 13.16 -1.83
CA ALA A 416 5.12 14.44 -2.23
C ALA A 416 3.84 14.28 -3.07
N GLN A 417 2.98 15.30 -3.02
CA GLN A 417 1.81 15.47 -3.86
C GLN A 417 1.87 16.83 -4.54
N MET A 418 1.84 16.83 -5.88
CA MET A 418 1.85 18.06 -6.68
C MET A 418 0.44 18.61 -6.84
N ASN A 419 0.32 19.94 -6.95
CA ASN A 419 -0.92 20.54 -7.45
C ASN A 419 -1.04 20.35 -8.98
N PRO A 420 -2.25 20.46 -9.56
CA PRO A 420 -2.48 20.16 -10.99
C PRO A 420 -1.63 20.99 -11.98
N THR A 421 -1.19 22.17 -11.58
CA THR A 421 -0.35 23.06 -12.42
C THR A 421 1.15 22.90 -12.17
N ALA A 422 1.54 21.97 -11.29
CA ALA A 422 2.93 21.73 -10.87
C ALA A 422 3.70 22.98 -10.44
N THR A 423 3.00 23.95 -9.83
CA THR A 423 3.60 25.17 -9.26
C THR A 423 3.89 25.03 -7.77
N HIS A 424 3.14 24.18 -7.09
CA HIS A 424 3.23 23.90 -5.65
C HIS A 424 3.14 22.41 -5.34
N TYR A 425 3.66 22.02 -4.18
CA TYR A 425 3.55 20.66 -3.69
C TYR A 425 3.48 20.61 -2.17
N ILE A 426 2.81 19.60 -1.65
CA ILE A 426 2.89 19.21 -0.23
C ILE A 426 3.85 18.05 -0.15
N ALA A 427 4.85 18.13 0.73
CA ALA A 427 5.84 17.08 0.94
C ALA A 427 5.88 16.66 2.40
N SER A 428 6.11 15.39 2.62
CA SER A 428 6.47 14.80 3.92
C SER A 428 7.92 14.33 3.85
N TYR A 429 8.77 14.89 4.71
CA TYR A 429 10.16 14.49 4.90
C TYR A 429 10.30 13.83 6.27
N SER A 430 11.06 12.76 6.34
CA SER A 430 11.54 12.17 7.60
C SER A 430 12.90 11.50 7.41
N ASN A 431 13.57 11.21 8.53
CA ASN A 431 14.67 10.26 8.62
C ASN A 431 14.54 9.48 9.94
N ILE A 432 15.50 8.60 10.25
CA ILE A 432 15.42 7.76 11.45
C ILE A 432 15.31 8.55 12.75
N SER A 433 15.88 9.78 12.81
CA SER A 433 15.91 10.64 14.02
C SER A 433 14.90 11.79 13.94
N THR A 434 14.24 11.98 12.80
CA THR A 434 13.32 13.10 12.57
C THR A 434 11.95 12.57 12.15
N PRO A 435 10.91 12.75 12.99
CA PRO A 435 9.53 12.43 12.63
C PRO A 435 9.07 13.22 11.41
N TYR A 436 7.94 12.80 10.82
CA TYR A 436 7.40 13.42 9.60
C TYR A 436 7.23 14.93 9.72
N GLN A 437 7.96 15.66 8.90
CA GLN A 437 7.82 17.09 8.68
C GLN A 437 7.01 17.33 7.42
N ILE A 438 5.82 17.87 7.55
CA ILE A 438 4.90 18.07 6.44
C ILE A 438 4.90 19.56 6.08
N THR A 439 5.26 19.88 4.85
CA THR A 439 5.42 21.26 4.38
C THR A 439 4.69 21.49 3.05
N LEU A 440 4.13 22.68 2.90
CA LEU A 440 3.67 23.24 1.63
C LEU A 440 4.81 24.04 1.02
N ASN A 441 5.13 23.78 -0.24
CA ASN A 441 6.28 24.36 -0.93
C ASN A 441 5.90 24.82 -2.34
N ALA A 442 6.62 25.83 -2.84
CA ALA A 442 6.64 26.17 -4.26
C ALA A 442 7.70 25.35 -5.01
N THR A 443 7.46 25.03 -6.28
CA THR A 443 8.44 24.31 -7.13
C THR A 443 9.71 25.10 -7.44
N THR A 444 9.80 26.36 -6.96
CA THR A 444 11.03 27.16 -6.89
C THR A 444 11.97 26.74 -5.76
N GLY A 445 11.55 25.85 -4.87
CA GLY A 445 12.29 25.41 -3.68
C GLY A 445 11.95 26.17 -2.39
N LYS A 446 11.04 27.15 -2.44
CA LYS A 446 10.64 27.92 -1.26
C LYS A 446 9.60 27.18 -0.44
N THR A 447 9.86 26.94 0.85
CA THR A 447 8.84 26.51 1.81
C THR A 447 7.90 27.67 2.14
N ILE A 448 6.61 27.44 1.95
CA ILE A 448 5.52 28.43 2.18
C ILE A 448 4.99 28.28 3.61
N LYS A 449 4.72 27.02 4.04
CA LYS A 449 4.13 26.73 5.35
C LYS A 449 4.54 25.38 5.86
N THR A 450 4.83 25.27 7.13
CA THR A 450 4.86 23.98 7.84
C THR A 450 3.42 23.62 8.23
N ILE A 451 2.95 22.45 7.78
CA ILE A 451 1.60 21.93 8.07
C ILE A 451 1.63 21.14 9.39
N ALA A 452 2.62 20.27 9.55
CA ALA A 452 2.89 19.53 10.79
C ALA A 452 4.38 19.22 10.90
N ASP A 453 4.92 19.14 12.11
CA ASP A 453 6.33 18.78 12.36
C ASP A 453 6.52 17.66 13.39
N ASN A 454 5.44 17.19 14.04
CA ASN A 454 5.44 16.08 15.01
C ASN A 454 6.53 16.21 16.11
N LYS A 455 6.81 17.43 16.55
CA LYS A 455 7.88 17.71 17.53
C LYS A 455 7.68 16.98 18.85
N GLU A 456 6.45 16.72 19.24
CA GLU A 456 6.06 15.97 20.44
C GLU A 456 6.66 14.56 20.46
N LEU A 457 6.89 13.97 19.27
CA LEU A 457 7.51 12.65 19.15
C LEU A 457 9.04 12.69 19.21
N GLN A 458 9.69 13.84 19.02
CA GLN A 458 11.13 13.99 19.13
C GLN A 458 11.63 13.87 20.58
N GLY A 459 10.75 14.14 21.56
CA GLY A 459 11.07 14.02 23.00
C GLY A 459 11.06 12.60 23.53
N VAL A 460 10.53 11.64 22.77
CA VAL A 460 10.54 10.22 23.13
C VAL A 460 11.94 9.68 22.87
N LYS A 461 12.73 9.53 23.95
CA LYS A 461 14.07 8.95 23.87
C LYS A 461 13.96 7.48 23.52
N PHE A 462 14.36 7.15 22.33
CA PHE A 462 14.51 5.78 21.88
C PHE A 462 15.81 5.65 21.06
N THR A 463 16.31 4.43 20.92
CA THR A 463 17.49 4.16 20.12
C THR A 463 17.23 4.41 18.63
N ASP A 464 18.15 5.10 17.98
CA ASP A 464 18.09 5.26 16.53
C ASP A 464 18.48 3.95 15.83
N LYS A 465 17.96 3.77 14.60
CA LYS A 465 18.42 2.70 13.73
C LYS A 465 19.87 2.94 13.33
N GLU A 466 20.73 1.94 13.54
CA GLU A 466 22.07 1.94 12.99
C GLU A 466 22.10 1.17 11.68
N PHE A 467 22.31 1.85 10.54
CA PHE A 467 22.42 1.20 9.24
C PHE A 467 23.75 0.48 9.08
N PHE A 468 23.71 -0.67 8.44
CA PHE A 468 24.88 -1.43 8.03
C PHE A 468 24.67 -2.06 6.67
N THR A 469 25.76 -2.46 6.03
CA THR A 469 25.76 -3.34 4.86
C THR A 469 26.61 -4.56 5.14
N PHE A 470 26.30 -5.67 4.49
CA PHE A 470 27.18 -6.83 4.44
C PHE A 470 27.05 -7.49 3.08
N THR A 471 28.07 -8.24 2.70
CA THR A 471 28.09 -8.97 1.44
C THR A 471 27.75 -10.44 1.71
N ASN A 472 26.73 -10.96 1.02
CA ASN A 472 26.37 -12.36 1.10
C ASN A 472 27.42 -13.26 0.42
N PRO A 473 27.38 -14.59 0.60
CA PRO A 473 28.35 -15.51 -0.03
C PRO A 473 28.43 -15.46 -1.56
N GLU A 474 27.39 -14.94 -2.21
CA GLU A 474 27.33 -14.77 -3.67
C GLU A 474 27.88 -13.40 -4.14
N GLY A 475 28.45 -12.59 -3.24
CA GLY A 475 29.03 -11.29 -3.57
C GLY A 475 28.01 -10.16 -3.69
N ILE A 476 26.75 -10.34 -3.23
CA ILE A 476 25.71 -9.32 -3.25
C ILE A 476 25.73 -8.55 -1.94
N GLU A 477 25.91 -7.23 -2.02
CA GLU A 477 25.77 -6.34 -0.87
C GLU A 477 24.30 -6.19 -0.50
N LEU A 478 23.97 -6.34 0.78
CA LEU A 478 22.62 -6.20 1.33
C LEU A 478 22.59 -5.09 2.38
N ASN A 479 21.49 -4.32 2.39
CA ASN A 479 21.27 -3.26 3.37
C ASN A 479 20.53 -3.83 4.59
N GLY A 480 20.96 -3.39 5.78
CA GLY A 480 20.31 -3.70 7.04
C GLY A 480 20.28 -2.53 8.00
N TYR A 481 19.51 -2.67 9.07
CA TYR A 481 19.61 -1.82 10.25
C TYR A 481 19.53 -2.65 11.51
N MET A 482 20.06 -2.07 12.60
CA MET A 482 20.02 -2.63 13.94
C MET A 482 19.48 -1.60 14.94
N LEU A 483 18.59 -2.04 15.83
CA LEU A 483 18.20 -1.31 17.05
C LEU A 483 18.90 -1.96 18.24
N LYS A 484 19.49 -1.15 19.11
CA LYS A 484 20.21 -1.58 20.31
C LYS A 484 19.54 -1.02 21.56
N PRO A 485 19.57 -1.72 22.72
CA PRO A 485 19.13 -1.15 23.98
C PRO A 485 19.85 0.17 24.30
N LEU A 486 19.19 1.08 25.02
CA LEU A 486 19.78 2.36 25.40
C LEU A 486 21.00 2.23 26.30
N ASP A 487 21.05 1.14 27.08
CA ASP A 487 22.20 0.76 27.95
C ASP A 487 23.13 -0.26 27.28
N PHE A 488 23.14 -0.29 25.95
CA PHE A 488 23.97 -1.22 25.17
C PHE A 488 25.43 -1.15 25.56
N SER A 489 26.07 -2.31 25.81
CA SER A 489 27.51 -2.48 26.01
C SER A 489 28.06 -3.56 25.10
N ALA A 490 29.12 -3.28 24.38
CA ALA A 490 29.77 -4.26 23.50
C ALA A 490 30.37 -5.48 24.24
N ASP A 491 30.51 -5.39 25.55
CA ASP A 491 31.04 -6.46 26.42
C ASP A 491 29.98 -7.47 26.86
N LYS A 492 28.69 -7.15 26.61
CA LYS A 492 27.56 -8.05 26.90
C LYS A 492 27.14 -8.83 25.66
N LYS A 493 26.48 -9.95 25.90
CA LYS A 493 25.81 -10.75 24.84
C LYS A 493 24.32 -10.47 24.84
N TYR A 494 23.75 -10.26 23.68
CA TYR A 494 22.34 -9.94 23.49
C TYR A 494 21.65 -10.97 22.59
N PRO A 495 20.48 -11.47 22.95
CA PRO A 495 19.63 -12.21 22.04
C PRO A 495 19.11 -11.27 20.91
N VAL A 496 18.74 -11.85 19.78
CA VAL A 496 18.38 -11.09 18.57
C VAL A 496 16.99 -11.46 18.09
N VAL A 497 16.21 -10.46 17.70
CA VAL A 497 15.00 -10.61 16.89
C VAL A 497 15.30 -10.07 15.48
N MET A 498 15.40 -10.96 14.50
CA MET A 498 15.52 -10.60 13.10
C MET A 498 14.12 -10.42 12.51
N MET A 499 13.67 -9.16 12.38
CA MET A 499 12.42 -8.79 11.73
C MET A 499 12.62 -8.67 10.23
N GLN A 500 11.73 -9.23 9.43
CA GLN A 500 11.79 -9.10 7.98
C GLN A 500 10.39 -9.22 7.35
N TYR A 501 10.25 -8.71 6.12
CA TYR A 501 9.09 -8.95 5.27
C TYR A 501 9.50 -9.67 3.98
N SER A 502 10.54 -9.19 3.31
CA SER A 502 11.18 -9.81 2.15
C SER A 502 10.33 -9.90 0.86
N GLY A 503 9.09 -9.45 0.88
CA GLY A 503 8.17 -9.58 -0.27
C GLY A 503 8.66 -8.83 -1.51
N PRO A 504 8.30 -9.31 -2.72
CA PRO A 504 8.73 -8.71 -3.99
C PRO A 504 8.48 -7.21 -4.05
N GLY A 505 9.50 -6.45 -4.44
CA GLY A 505 9.45 -4.99 -4.58
C GLY A 505 9.26 -4.19 -3.28
N SER A 506 9.13 -4.84 -2.13
CA SER A 506 9.01 -4.17 -0.82
C SER A 506 10.38 -3.71 -0.30
N GLN A 507 10.38 -2.74 0.63
CA GLN A 507 11.58 -2.34 1.37
C GLN A 507 11.22 -2.04 2.83
N ARG A 508 12.03 -2.53 3.77
CA ARG A 508 11.97 -2.23 5.20
C ARG A 508 13.16 -1.39 5.67
N VAL A 509 14.29 -1.53 5.02
CA VAL A 509 15.51 -0.78 5.33
C VAL A 509 15.47 0.54 4.60
N LEU A 510 14.84 1.54 5.24
CA LEU A 510 14.67 2.89 4.72
C LEU A 510 15.10 3.92 5.75
N ASN A 511 15.78 4.99 5.32
CA ASN A 511 16.09 6.14 6.17
C ASN A 511 14.83 7.01 6.35
N ARG A 512 13.85 6.44 7.02
CA ARG A 512 12.53 6.99 7.28
C ARG A 512 12.16 6.80 8.74
N TRP A 513 11.50 7.77 9.32
CA TRP A 513 10.90 7.63 10.64
C TRP A 513 9.76 6.60 10.59
N GLU A 514 9.68 5.75 11.60
CA GLU A 514 8.60 4.79 11.78
C GLU A 514 8.04 4.91 13.20
N ALA A 515 6.74 4.71 13.33
CA ALA A 515 6.09 4.69 14.64
C ALA A 515 6.66 3.57 15.50
N PHE A 516 6.71 3.79 16.79
CA PHE A 516 7.15 2.77 17.74
C PHE A 516 6.16 1.60 17.76
N ASP A 517 6.70 0.39 17.77
CA ASP A 517 5.96 -0.86 17.76
C ASP A 517 6.48 -1.82 18.84
N TRP A 518 6.00 -3.04 18.89
CA TRP A 518 6.40 -4.05 19.86
C TRP A 518 7.91 -4.44 19.75
N LEU A 519 8.54 -4.22 18.59
CA LEU A 519 9.98 -4.42 18.43
C LEU A 519 10.77 -3.41 19.26
N HIS A 520 10.26 -2.19 19.42
CA HIS A 520 10.86 -1.20 20.32
C HIS A 520 10.69 -1.59 21.79
N HIS A 521 9.55 -2.20 22.13
CA HIS A 521 9.35 -2.75 23.48
C HIS A 521 10.40 -3.83 23.80
N ILE A 522 10.60 -4.80 22.90
CA ILE A 522 11.54 -5.90 23.16
C ILE A 522 13.00 -5.45 23.18
N VAL A 523 13.36 -4.38 22.46
CA VAL A 523 14.68 -3.72 22.60
C VAL A 523 14.85 -3.18 24.01
N GLY A 524 13.81 -2.57 24.59
CA GLY A 524 13.81 -2.14 26.00
C GLY A 524 13.97 -3.28 27.00
N GLU A 525 13.63 -4.51 26.62
CA GLU A 525 13.80 -5.73 27.40
C GLU A 525 15.19 -6.40 27.21
N GLY A 526 16.12 -5.72 26.50
CA GLY A 526 17.49 -6.15 26.35
C GLY A 526 17.77 -7.04 25.13
N TYR A 527 16.95 -6.95 24.08
CA TYR A 527 17.18 -7.63 22.79
C TYR A 527 17.75 -6.66 21.76
N LEU A 528 18.50 -7.19 20.80
CA LEU A 528 18.80 -6.50 19.55
C LEU A 528 17.67 -6.78 18.57
N VAL A 529 17.26 -5.77 17.79
CA VAL A 529 16.37 -5.98 16.65
C VAL A 529 17.15 -5.68 15.38
N VAL A 530 17.13 -6.61 14.43
CA VAL A 530 17.83 -6.51 13.15
C VAL A 530 16.82 -6.67 12.02
N CYS A 531 16.96 -5.85 10.97
CA CYS A 531 16.22 -6.00 9.73
C CYS A 531 17.18 -5.95 8.55
N VAL A 532 16.98 -6.84 7.57
CA VAL A 532 17.74 -6.88 6.33
C VAL A 532 16.77 -7.00 5.16
N ASP A 533 16.96 -6.18 4.13
CA ASP A 533 16.25 -6.31 2.85
C ASP A 533 17.03 -7.27 1.93
N PRO A 534 16.49 -8.46 1.62
CA PRO A 534 17.13 -9.44 0.77
C PRO A 534 16.94 -9.12 -0.71
N ARG A 535 17.54 -9.91 -1.59
CA ARG A 535 17.20 -9.96 -3.02
C ARG A 535 15.69 -10.16 -3.18
N GLY A 536 15.12 -9.65 -4.29
CA GLY A 536 13.68 -9.63 -4.52
C GLY A 536 13.02 -8.33 -4.05
N THR A 537 13.62 -7.60 -3.08
CA THR A 537 13.10 -6.32 -2.60
C THR A 537 13.36 -5.17 -3.59
N GLY A 538 12.72 -4.03 -3.39
CA GLY A 538 12.71 -2.91 -4.33
C GLY A 538 13.86 -1.92 -4.19
N GLY A 539 13.86 -0.89 -5.06
CA GLY A 539 14.76 0.28 -4.97
C GLY A 539 16.18 0.05 -5.50
N ARG A 540 16.44 -1.08 -6.13
CA ARG A 540 17.78 -1.48 -6.63
C ARG A 540 17.75 -2.02 -8.07
N GLY A 541 16.73 -1.65 -8.84
CA GLY A 541 16.55 -2.05 -10.23
C GLY A 541 16.05 -3.48 -10.42
N GLU A 542 15.89 -3.84 -11.71
CA GLU A 542 15.26 -5.09 -12.15
C GLU A 542 16.09 -6.32 -11.75
N GLN A 543 17.40 -6.29 -11.98
CA GLN A 543 18.26 -7.44 -11.70
C GLN A 543 18.18 -7.89 -10.22
N PHE A 544 18.11 -6.95 -9.29
CA PHE A 544 18.01 -7.24 -7.87
C PHE A 544 16.61 -7.70 -7.47
N SER A 545 15.58 -7.06 -8.02
CA SER A 545 14.19 -7.33 -7.64
C SER A 545 13.59 -8.54 -8.38
N HIS A 546 13.99 -8.82 -9.63
CA HIS A 546 13.39 -9.87 -10.46
C HIS A 546 14.13 -11.20 -10.45
N CYS A 547 15.26 -11.33 -9.75
CA CYS A 547 16.00 -12.59 -9.64
C CYS A 547 15.17 -13.74 -9.02
N ILE A 548 14.12 -13.40 -8.29
CA ILE A 548 13.21 -14.35 -7.64
C ILE A 548 12.20 -15.02 -8.58
N TYR A 549 12.11 -14.57 -9.83
CA TYR A 549 11.12 -15.08 -10.79
C TYR A 549 11.16 -16.61 -10.90
N ARG A 550 9.99 -17.24 -10.75
CA ARG A 550 9.72 -18.68 -10.74
C ARG A 550 10.31 -19.46 -9.53
N GLN A 551 10.92 -18.75 -8.58
CA GLN A 551 11.52 -19.36 -7.37
C GLN A 551 11.41 -18.43 -6.15
N MET A 552 10.28 -17.71 -6.04
CA MET A 552 9.98 -16.75 -4.98
C MET A 552 10.13 -17.39 -3.59
N GLY A 553 10.94 -16.77 -2.71
CA GLY A 553 11.28 -17.30 -1.37
C GLY A 553 12.61 -18.03 -1.28
N VAL A 554 13.22 -18.42 -2.40
CA VAL A 554 14.53 -19.10 -2.39
C VAL A 554 15.63 -18.11 -2.03
N TYR A 555 15.81 -17.08 -2.83
CA TYR A 555 16.87 -16.08 -2.59
C TYR A 555 16.59 -15.25 -1.34
N GLU A 556 15.34 -14.95 -1.07
CA GLU A 556 14.93 -14.19 0.12
C GLU A 556 15.33 -14.95 1.40
N SER A 557 15.04 -16.25 1.49
CA SER A 557 15.41 -17.06 2.65
C SER A 557 16.93 -17.29 2.74
N GLN A 558 17.61 -17.49 1.62
CA GLN A 558 19.08 -17.61 1.59
C GLN A 558 19.77 -16.35 2.12
N ASP A 559 19.28 -15.17 1.73
CA ASP A 559 19.83 -13.90 2.18
C ASP A 559 19.53 -13.65 3.66
N GLN A 560 18.33 -14.03 4.17
CA GLN A 560 18.03 -13.97 5.61
C GLN A 560 18.91 -14.92 6.43
N ILE A 561 19.15 -16.12 5.94
CA ILE A 561 20.08 -17.07 6.56
C ILE A 561 21.51 -16.50 6.59
N SER A 562 21.94 -15.90 5.47
CA SER A 562 23.25 -15.26 5.36
C SER A 562 23.38 -14.07 6.32
N ALA A 563 22.31 -13.26 6.46
CA ALA A 563 22.24 -12.18 7.43
C ALA A 563 22.34 -12.70 8.86
N GLY A 564 21.61 -13.76 9.21
CA GLY A 564 21.71 -14.38 10.54
C GLY A 564 23.12 -14.90 10.86
N LYS A 565 23.78 -15.52 9.88
CA LYS A 565 25.20 -15.95 10.01
C LYS A 565 26.12 -14.75 10.21
N TYR A 566 25.95 -13.68 9.43
CA TYR A 566 26.75 -12.47 9.60
C TYR A 566 26.55 -11.85 11.01
N ILE A 567 25.31 -11.70 11.45
CA ILE A 567 24.99 -11.18 12.78
C ILE A 567 25.61 -12.06 13.88
N SER A 568 25.63 -13.36 13.72
CA SER A 568 26.23 -14.32 14.66
C SER A 568 27.74 -14.11 14.86
N THR A 569 28.43 -13.41 13.94
CA THR A 569 29.87 -13.11 14.06
C THR A 569 30.15 -11.90 14.96
N LEU A 570 29.13 -11.09 15.25
CA LEU A 570 29.29 -9.87 16.05
C LEU A 570 29.57 -10.24 17.53
N PRO A 571 30.58 -9.64 18.15
CA PRO A 571 31.04 -10.07 19.49
C PRO A 571 29.99 -9.93 20.60
N TYR A 572 29.04 -9.02 20.43
CA TYR A 572 27.96 -8.75 21.36
C TYR A 572 26.63 -9.50 21.05
N VAL A 573 26.64 -10.41 20.09
CA VAL A 573 25.46 -11.20 19.75
C VAL A 573 25.52 -12.57 20.45
N ASP A 574 24.42 -12.94 21.08
CA ASP A 574 24.18 -14.31 21.51
C ASP A 574 23.67 -15.12 20.31
N LYS A 575 24.59 -15.78 19.64
CA LYS A 575 24.33 -16.58 18.41
C LYS A 575 23.39 -17.76 18.64
N ASN A 576 23.19 -18.20 19.87
CA ASN A 576 22.31 -19.32 20.20
C ASN A 576 20.85 -18.87 20.40
N ASN A 577 20.61 -17.56 20.47
CA ASN A 577 19.32 -16.96 20.74
C ASN A 577 18.91 -15.95 19.66
N ILE A 578 18.90 -16.40 18.39
CA ILE A 578 18.41 -15.61 17.26
C ILE A 578 17.01 -16.09 16.90
N THR A 579 16.03 -15.19 16.95
CA THR A 579 14.65 -15.41 16.54
C THR A 579 14.41 -14.73 15.19
N ILE A 580 13.87 -15.45 14.19
CA ILE A 580 13.35 -14.83 12.96
C ILE A 580 11.85 -14.57 13.12
N TYR A 581 11.42 -13.36 12.77
CA TYR A 581 10.03 -12.93 12.83
C TYR A 581 9.57 -12.32 11.51
N GLY A 582 8.36 -12.67 11.09
CA GLY A 582 7.73 -12.04 9.96
C GLY A 582 6.23 -12.24 9.90
N TRP A 583 5.56 -11.35 9.14
CA TRP A 583 4.13 -11.33 8.92
C TRP A 583 3.83 -11.49 7.43
N SER A 584 2.79 -12.27 7.05
CA SER A 584 2.40 -12.48 5.65
C SER A 584 3.54 -13.13 4.85
N PHE A 585 4.05 -12.48 3.81
CA PHE A 585 5.26 -12.92 3.11
C PHE A 585 6.46 -13.07 4.06
N GLY A 586 6.56 -12.21 5.07
CA GLY A 586 7.60 -12.36 6.11
C GLY A 586 7.42 -13.61 6.96
N GLY A 587 6.18 -13.99 7.27
CA GLY A 587 5.87 -15.27 7.90
C GLY A 587 6.29 -16.45 7.03
N TYR A 588 6.00 -16.39 5.74
CA TYR A 588 6.44 -17.35 4.73
C TYR A 588 7.99 -17.45 4.69
N THR A 589 8.68 -16.31 4.59
CA THR A 589 10.16 -16.28 4.55
C THR A 589 10.75 -16.81 5.87
N SER A 590 10.11 -16.55 7.03
CA SER A 590 10.53 -17.15 8.30
C SER A 590 10.46 -18.67 8.26
N LEU A 591 9.34 -19.22 7.78
CA LEU A 591 9.19 -20.68 7.63
C LEU A 591 10.19 -21.27 6.64
N MET A 592 10.39 -20.64 5.49
CA MET A 592 11.40 -21.08 4.50
C MET A 592 12.80 -21.07 5.10
N SER A 593 13.16 -20.03 5.85
CA SER A 593 14.48 -19.90 6.46
C SER A 593 14.78 -21.01 7.47
N VAL A 594 13.83 -21.33 8.37
CA VAL A 594 14.03 -22.36 9.40
C VAL A 594 13.89 -23.78 8.87
N SER A 595 13.23 -23.96 7.73
CA SER A 595 13.17 -25.25 7.03
C SER A 595 14.41 -25.50 6.14
N THR A 596 15.17 -24.45 5.79
CA THR A 596 16.35 -24.56 4.90
C THR A 596 17.66 -24.59 5.70
N SER A 597 17.74 -23.87 6.85
CA SER A 597 18.94 -23.83 7.68
C SER A 597 18.61 -24.25 9.11
N LYS A 598 19.39 -25.24 9.61
CA LYS A 598 19.17 -25.86 10.94
C LYS A 598 19.88 -25.12 12.10
N ASP A 599 20.86 -24.25 11.78
CA ASP A 599 21.85 -23.82 12.77
C ASP A 599 21.87 -22.28 12.99
N VAL A 600 20.95 -21.53 12.41
CA VAL A 600 20.97 -20.07 12.46
C VAL A 600 19.89 -19.52 13.40
N PHE A 601 18.67 -20.01 13.28
CA PHE A 601 17.53 -19.48 14.02
C PHE A 601 17.06 -20.50 15.06
N ALA A 602 17.23 -20.15 16.35
CA ALA A 602 16.71 -20.97 17.45
C ALA A 602 15.18 -20.95 17.52
N ASN A 603 14.58 -19.80 17.17
CA ASN A 603 13.15 -19.55 17.25
C ASN A 603 12.64 -18.93 15.95
N ALA A 604 11.38 -19.23 15.62
CA ALA A 604 10.65 -18.62 14.51
C ALA A 604 9.26 -18.15 14.95
N VAL A 605 8.87 -16.95 14.54
CA VAL A 605 7.50 -16.45 14.71
C VAL A 605 6.95 -16.12 13.31
N ALA A 606 5.93 -16.85 12.89
CA ALA A 606 5.30 -16.71 11.59
C ALA A 606 3.83 -16.27 11.78
N VAL A 607 3.53 -15.02 11.42
CA VAL A 607 2.18 -14.46 11.51
C VAL A 607 1.54 -14.47 10.14
N ALA A 608 0.37 -15.09 10.03
CA ALA A 608 -0.44 -15.20 8.81
C ALA A 608 0.41 -15.58 7.57
N PRO A 609 1.22 -16.67 7.64
CA PRO A 609 2.15 -17.04 6.57
C PRO A 609 1.44 -17.67 5.39
N VAL A 610 1.90 -17.41 4.17
CA VAL A 610 1.74 -18.34 3.06
C VAL A 610 2.57 -19.58 3.37
N THR A 611 2.05 -20.76 3.07
CA THR A 611 2.75 -22.03 3.31
C THR A 611 2.90 -22.88 2.05
N ASP A 612 2.09 -22.56 1.04
CA ASP A 612 2.19 -23.11 -0.31
C ASP A 612 1.58 -22.13 -1.31
N TRP A 613 2.27 -21.84 -2.40
CA TRP A 613 1.81 -20.88 -3.41
C TRP A 613 0.61 -21.38 -4.23
N HIS A 614 0.28 -22.66 -4.21
CA HIS A 614 -0.99 -23.18 -4.76
C HIS A 614 -2.21 -22.69 -3.96
N LEU A 615 -2.01 -22.25 -2.73
CA LEU A 615 -3.08 -21.80 -1.84
C LEU A 615 -3.28 -20.27 -1.88
N TYR A 616 -2.48 -19.54 -2.65
CA TYR A 616 -2.55 -18.09 -2.71
C TYR A 616 -3.15 -17.62 -4.05
N ASP A 617 -3.57 -16.34 -4.13
CA ASP A 617 -4.27 -15.84 -5.29
C ASP A 617 -3.45 -15.89 -6.58
N ALA A 618 -4.17 -16.05 -7.69
CA ALA A 618 -3.58 -16.26 -9.01
C ALA A 618 -2.83 -15.02 -9.53
N ILE A 619 -3.37 -13.80 -9.36
CA ILE A 619 -2.79 -12.59 -9.96
C ILE A 619 -1.40 -12.31 -9.36
N TYR A 620 -1.30 -12.37 -8.03
CA TYR A 620 -0.01 -12.20 -7.34
C TYR A 620 0.93 -13.35 -7.63
N THR A 621 0.48 -14.58 -7.39
CA THR A 621 1.34 -15.75 -7.44
C THR A 621 1.89 -15.97 -8.85
N GLU A 622 1.06 -15.90 -9.87
CA GLU A 622 1.46 -16.15 -11.26
C GLU A 622 2.35 -15.04 -11.83
N ARG A 623 2.23 -13.81 -11.33
CA ARG A 623 3.17 -12.72 -11.66
C ARG A 623 4.61 -13.10 -11.35
N TYR A 624 4.86 -13.74 -10.22
CA TYR A 624 6.21 -14.06 -9.75
C TYR A 624 6.61 -15.50 -9.98
N MET A 625 5.65 -16.42 -10.01
CA MET A 625 5.91 -17.86 -10.10
C MET A 625 5.49 -18.48 -11.44
N ASN A 626 4.74 -17.75 -12.29
CA ASN A 626 3.98 -18.31 -13.40
C ASN A 626 2.92 -19.32 -12.91
N THR A 627 2.17 -19.97 -13.79
CA THR A 627 1.17 -20.95 -13.38
C THR A 627 1.83 -22.23 -12.80
N PRO A 628 1.16 -23.00 -11.94
CA PRO A 628 1.67 -24.28 -11.45
C PRO A 628 2.00 -25.25 -12.59
N GLN A 629 1.20 -25.24 -13.67
CA GLN A 629 1.41 -26.10 -14.84
C GLN A 629 2.70 -25.75 -15.59
N ALA A 630 3.07 -24.47 -15.63
CA ALA A 630 4.28 -23.98 -16.30
C ALA A 630 5.54 -24.02 -15.40
N ASN A 631 5.38 -24.18 -14.07
CA ASN A 631 6.48 -24.10 -13.10
C ASN A 631 6.31 -25.03 -11.89
N ASN A 632 5.87 -26.27 -12.10
CA ASN A 632 5.59 -27.20 -10.99
C ASN A 632 6.78 -27.35 -10.02
N SER A 633 8.01 -27.51 -10.54
CA SER A 633 9.21 -27.62 -9.70
C SER A 633 9.48 -26.37 -8.85
N GLY A 634 9.19 -25.17 -9.37
CA GLY A 634 9.31 -23.93 -8.63
C GLY A 634 8.35 -23.89 -7.42
N TYR A 635 7.10 -24.30 -7.61
CA TYR A 635 6.14 -24.41 -6.51
C TYR A 635 6.57 -25.42 -5.45
N ASP A 636 7.17 -26.55 -5.87
CA ASP A 636 7.66 -27.58 -4.95
C ASP A 636 8.79 -27.08 -4.05
N ILE A 637 9.81 -26.45 -4.64
CA ILE A 637 10.99 -26.00 -3.88
C ILE A 637 10.71 -24.80 -2.99
N THR A 638 9.65 -24.04 -3.27
CA THR A 638 9.26 -22.83 -2.54
C THR A 638 8.16 -23.07 -1.50
N SER A 639 7.76 -24.31 -1.25
CA SER A 639 6.70 -24.67 -0.31
C SER A 639 7.23 -25.04 1.07
N PRO A 640 7.05 -24.19 2.12
CA PRO A 640 7.28 -24.59 3.51
C PRO A 640 6.46 -25.83 3.89
N LEU A 641 5.24 -25.98 3.35
CA LEU A 641 4.37 -27.13 3.60
C LEU A 641 5.06 -28.43 3.26
N LYS A 642 5.77 -28.50 2.13
CA LYS A 642 6.55 -29.69 1.70
C LYS A 642 7.84 -29.90 2.49
N LYS A 643 8.29 -28.88 3.23
CA LYS A 643 9.50 -28.88 4.06
C LYS A 643 9.20 -28.94 5.56
N ALA A 644 7.98 -29.24 5.96
CA ALA A 644 7.57 -29.25 7.37
C ALA A 644 8.42 -30.21 8.23
N SER A 645 8.87 -31.34 7.68
CA SER A 645 9.79 -32.29 8.34
C SER A 645 11.15 -31.70 8.65
N ASP A 646 11.60 -30.69 7.89
CA ASP A 646 12.91 -30.05 8.05
C ASP A 646 12.91 -28.94 9.08
N MET A 647 11.75 -28.49 9.55
CA MET A 647 11.63 -27.47 10.60
C MET A 647 12.24 -27.98 11.91
N ASN A 648 13.22 -27.23 12.46
CA ASN A 648 13.95 -27.60 13.67
C ASN A 648 14.02 -26.51 14.75
N SER A 649 13.42 -25.36 14.51
CA SER A 649 13.36 -24.24 15.46
C SER A 649 12.12 -24.35 16.36
N ASN A 650 12.13 -23.70 17.54
CA ASN A 650 10.87 -23.44 18.26
C ASN A 650 10.01 -22.55 17.37
N LEU A 651 8.77 -22.93 17.12
CA LEU A 651 7.88 -22.23 16.20
C LEU A 651 6.64 -21.70 16.94
N LEU A 652 6.32 -20.41 16.72
CA LEU A 652 5.01 -19.83 17.03
C LEU A 652 4.31 -19.49 15.70
N LEU A 653 3.20 -20.17 15.42
CA LEU A 653 2.37 -19.98 14.25
C LEU A 653 1.10 -19.19 14.64
N ILE A 654 0.83 -18.07 13.95
CA ILE A 654 -0.30 -17.18 14.28
C ILE A 654 -1.15 -16.93 13.05
N SER A 655 -2.49 -16.88 13.21
CA SER A 655 -3.39 -16.53 12.09
C SER A 655 -4.71 -15.94 12.59
N GLY A 656 -5.34 -15.07 11.77
CA GLY A 656 -6.73 -14.68 11.94
C GLY A 656 -7.65 -15.71 11.30
N THR A 657 -8.79 -16.05 11.94
CA THR A 657 -9.72 -17.04 11.37
C THR A 657 -10.56 -16.49 10.20
N ALA A 658 -10.67 -15.16 10.10
CA ALA A 658 -11.33 -14.46 9.00
C ALA A 658 -10.32 -13.72 8.10
N ASP A 659 -9.13 -14.31 7.91
CA ASP A 659 -8.13 -13.79 6.98
C ASP A 659 -8.59 -14.03 5.54
N ASP A 660 -9.00 -12.96 4.88
CA ASP A 660 -9.50 -12.94 3.50
C ASP A 660 -8.37 -12.86 2.46
N ASN A 661 -7.12 -12.66 2.89
CA ASN A 661 -5.94 -12.54 2.05
C ASN A 661 -5.12 -13.83 2.08
N VAL A 662 -4.37 -14.08 3.16
CA VAL A 662 -3.70 -15.38 3.37
C VAL A 662 -4.64 -16.29 4.15
N ARG A 663 -5.49 -16.98 3.41
CA ARG A 663 -6.58 -17.80 3.98
C ARG A 663 -6.06 -18.80 5.01
N LEU A 664 -6.87 -19.02 6.04
CA LEU A 664 -6.55 -19.91 7.17
C LEU A 664 -6.12 -21.32 6.73
N ILE A 665 -6.51 -21.77 5.54
CA ILE A 665 -6.10 -23.05 4.96
C ILE A 665 -4.58 -23.23 4.91
N ASN A 666 -3.81 -22.15 4.68
CA ASN A 666 -2.34 -22.16 4.72
C ASN A 666 -1.85 -22.64 6.10
N THR A 667 -2.34 -22.04 7.17
CA THR A 667 -1.98 -22.38 8.54
C THR A 667 -2.41 -23.81 8.88
N MET A 668 -3.62 -24.20 8.52
CA MET A 668 -4.18 -25.51 8.89
C MET A 668 -3.49 -26.68 8.17
N GLN A 669 -3.19 -26.52 6.88
CA GLN A 669 -2.42 -27.57 6.15
C GLN A 669 -0.99 -27.68 6.66
N TYR A 670 -0.34 -26.54 6.97
CA TYR A 670 1.01 -26.58 7.54
C TYR A 670 1.02 -27.22 8.94
N THR A 671 0.03 -26.90 9.78
CA THR A 671 -0.17 -27.56 11.08
C THR A 671 -0.30 -29.08 10.92
N THR A 672 -1.11 -29.55 9.98
CA THR A 672 -1.26 -30.98 9.70
C THR A 672 0.08 -31.61 9.28
N ALA A 673 0.84 -30.94 8.42
CA ALA A 673 2.15 -31.44 7.96
C ALA A 673 3.17 -31.51 9.11
N LEU A 674 3.18 -30.53 10.01
CA LEU A 674 4.03 -30.53 11.21
C LEU A 674 3.68 -31.69 12.16
N ILE A 675 2.38 -31.93 12.40
CA ILE A 675 1.89 -33.04 13.24
C ILE A 675 2.34 -34.37 12.63
N ASN A 676 2.12 -34.56 11.33
CA ASN A 676 2.50 -35.79 10.62
C ASN A 676 4.03 -36.03 10.64
N ALA A 677 4.81 -34.94 10.70
CA ALA A 677 6.29 -34.99 10.84
C ALA A 677 6.75 -35.13 12.31
N GLY A 678 5.83 -35.25 13.28
CA GLY A 678 6.15 -35.35 14.72
C GLY A 678 6.74 -34.10 15.33
N LYS A 679 6.55 -32.91 14.70
CA LYS A 679 7.08 -31.64 15.18
C LYS A 679 6.17 -31.02 16.23
N GLN A 680 6.79 -30.47 17.29
CA GLN A 680 6.06 -29.69 18.30
C GLN A 680 6.17 -28.19 17.97
N PHE A 681 5.10 -27.44 18.19
CA PHE A 681 5.02 -26.02 17.92
C PHE A 681 3.93 -25.35 18.77
N ASP A 682 4.05 -24.04 18.96
CA ASP A 682 2.98 -23.21 19.53
C ASP A 682 2.11 -22.65 18.40
N MET A 683 0.81 -22.50 18.65
CA MET A 683 -0.13 -21.87 17.74
C MET A 683 -1.06 -20.90 18.45
N GLN A 684 -1.42 -19.80 17.78
CA GLN A 684 -2.44 -18.86 18.25
C GLN A 684 -3.36 -18.46 17.10
N LEU A 685 -4.66 -18.70 17.25
CA LEU A 685 -5.69 -18.21 16.35
C LEU A 685 -6.42 -17.00 16.95
N TYR A 686 -6.74 -16.03 16.11
CA TYR A 686 -7.54 -14.85 16.47
C TYR A 686 -8.91 -14.96 15.78
N PRO A 687 -9.98 -15.29 16.52
CA PRO A 687 -11.31 -15.43 15.95
C PRO A 687 -11.76 -14.13 15.27
N ASP A 688 -12.38 -14.27 14.09
CA ASP A 688 -12.95 -13.20 13.26
C ASP A 688 -11.98 -12.08 12.87
N CYS A 689 -10.70 -12.21 13.19
CA CYS A 689 -9.68 -11.28 12.75
C CYS A 689 -9.26 -11.56 11.29
N ASN A 690 -9.16 -10.49 10.51
CA ASN A 690 -8.61 -10.51 9.16
C ASN A 690 -7.08 -10.56 9.18
N HIS A 691 -6.46 -10.44 8.00
CA HIS A 691 -5.00 -10.46 7.79
C HIS A 691 -4.21 -9.50 8.67
N SER A 692 -4.80 -8.42 9.11
CA SER A 692 -4.12 -7.38 9.90
C SER A 692 -4.27 -7.57 11.41
N ILE A 693 -5.15 -8.44 11.92
CA ILE A 693 -5.44 -8.68 13.36
C ILE A 693 -5.56 -7.35 14.11
N LEU A 694 -6.58 -6.55 13.75
CA LEU A 694 -6.78 -5.19 14.27
C LEU A 694 -7.57 -5.19 15.59
N GLY A 695 -7.54 -4.07 16.27
CA GLY A 695 -8.20 -3.83 17.56
C GLY A 695 -7.19 -3.75 18.70
N TYR A 696 -7.48 -2.96 19.71
CA TYR A 696 -6.57 -2.73 20.85
C TYR A 696 -6.30 -4.04 21.61
N GLU A 697 -7.34 -4.76 21.98
CA GLU A 697 -7.25 -6.00 22.76
C GLU A 697 -6.51 -7.09 21.97
N ASN A 698 -6.85 -7.26 20.70
CA ASN A 698 -6.19 -8.22 19.82
C ASN A 698 -4.70 -7.91 19.65
N ARG A 699 -4.36 -6.63 19.43
CA ARG A 699 -2.97 -6.19 19.27
C ARG A 699 -2.16 -6.35 20.54
N LEU A 700 -2.72 -5.96 21.69
CA LEU A 700 -2.06 -6.13 22.99
C LEU A 700 -1.79 -7.61 23.26
N HIS A 701 -2.81 -8.47 23.12
CA HIS A 701 -2.67 -9.91 23.30
C HIS A 701 -1.65 -10.51 22.33
N LEU A 702 -1.68 -10.11 21.04
CA LEU A 702 -0.76 -10.59 20.02
C LEU A 702 0.70 -10.27 20.37
N TYR A 703 0.98 -9.02 20.71
CA TYR A 703 2.33 -8.58 21.01
C TYR A 703 2.85 -9.21 22.31
N THR A 704 2.00 -9.31 23.34
CA THR A 704 2.32 -10.04 24.58
C THR A 704 2.66 -11.49 24.26
N ARG A 705 1.82 -12.18 23.46
CA ARG A 705 2.04 -13.60 23.09
C ARG A 705 3.36 -13.81 22.35
N ILE A 706 3.72 -12.89 21.43
CA ILE A 706 4.98 -12.94 20.70
C ILE A 706 6.16 -12.73 21.66
N CYS A 707 6.13 -11.69 22.50
CA CYS A 707 7.18 -11.38 23.46
C CYS A 707 7.38 -12.52 24.46
N ASP A 708 6.31 -13.08 25.02
CA ASP A 708 6.38 -14.20 25.96
C ASP A 708 6.96 -15.46 25.33
N PHE A 709 6.59 -15.75 24.07
CA PHE A 709 7.17 -16.87 23.33
C PHE A 709 8.67 -16.69 23.14
N ILE A 710 9.11 -15.50 22.71
CA ILE A 710 10.54 -15.20 22.50
C ILE A 710 11.30 -15.31 23.83
N LYS A 711 10.83 -14.66 24.89
CA LYS A 711 11.47 -14.68 26.22
C LYS A 711 11.57 -16.10 26.80
N ARG A 712 10.51 -16.88 26.71
CA ARG A 712 10.48 -18.27 27.23
C ARG A 712 11.48 -19.19 26.52
N ASN A 713 11.75 -18.95 25.23
CA ASN A 713 12.65 -19.74 24.42
C ASN A 713 14.06 -19.14 24.28
N THR A 714 14.33 -18.00 24.91
CA THR A 714 15.68 -17.44 25.07
C THR A 714 16.34 -18.10 26.29
N LYS A 715 17.48 -18.78 26.09
CA LYS A 715 18.18 -19.55 27.14
C LYS A 715 19.29 -18.73 27.76
#